data_cec9e35013994a6a54102ac73fb810c9
#
_entry.id   cec9e35013994a6a54102ac73fb810c9
#
_cell.length_a   1.000
_cell.length_b   1.000
_cell.length_c   1.000
_cell.angle_alpha   90.00
_cell.angle_beta   90.00
_cell.angle_gamma   90.00
#
_symmetry.space_group_name_H-M   'P 1'
#
loop_
_entity.id
_entity.type
_entity.pdbx_description
1 polymer ?
#
loop_
_entity_poly.entity_id
_entity_poly.type
_entity_poly.pdbx_seq_one_letter_code
_entity_poly.pdbx_strand_id
1 'polypeptide(L)'
;MAKFAIQTLEFDKVKEMLAGKTATSLGRERVMNMRIESDFASVKRLQEETAEALRLLDDGKRFPFGGAYNILPQVKRARIGSVLEPEELMQVGTTCEALRMVKQFLADEAEIAPQLAEYAAGLEAFPKLERLIASTVSEKGEILDSASTKLAGLRTGVQVAKNRVREKLDSILHDPNNQKYFQDALVTMRGDRYVIPIKQEYRYNFPGVVHDQSGSGATLFIEPMAVVNLNNDIKRYLAQEQEEIERILRSISGMVGADADRITQAMEQLTELDFIAARAYLAQQQKAVRPVVNIGGGIEIAKGRHPLLDPQKVVPLDIEIGGRFNTLLITGPNTGGKTVALKTVGLFMLMVQAGLFVPAVSAKMPVIGAVYADIGDEQSIEQSLSTFSGHMTNMVEILKQVKAGELVLIDELCAGTDPNEGAALAMSILEHLHKRGVLTIVTTHYSELKTFAYGRQGMENASVEFDPVSLRPTYRLLMGVPGSSNAFNISRRLGLDDDIIENAGSFLTQEHVHMEDVLKELEGERREYETQNREIRSLKAESERIKQELQHQKQELEHRKNEILRKAREQADELYRSSRRETEAVLKELRKMKTDFDAKQLQAAAEAARKKLQKSFAAETPVPEGEPLTPQTAKAGQTVFLKSLGKDGTIIAVNGSEVTVQIGILKTTVKAKDCIAMRGKAKSNAAGENFGKKRKGFAHQFFVSKSIGARTEVDVRGMTMDEAIPAVDKAMDDALLAGLTSLRIIHGKGTGALKAGLTAYLSTHASVKSLAEAPLNEGGSGATIINF
;
A
#
# COMPACT_ATOMS: atom_id res chain seq x y z
N MET A 1 6.16 11.69 -34.55
CA MET A 1 6.61 10.91 -33.39
C MET A 1 6.59 11.83 -32.19
N ALA A 2 6.04 11.38 -31.08
CA ALA A 2 6.06 12.12 -29.80
C ALA A 2 7.51 12.34 -29.36
N LYS A 3 7.87 13.56 -28.96
CA LYS A 3 9.21 13.91 -28.48
C LYS A 3 9.16 14.02 -26.96
N PHE A 4 9.95 13.22 -26.28
CA PHE A 4 10.03 13.20 -24.84
C PHE A 4 11.47 13.49 -24.37
N ALA A 5 11.59 14.29 -23.33
CA ALA A 5 12.88 14.67 -22.74
C ALA A 5 13.44 13.55 -21.83
N ILE A 6 13.65 12.35 -22.38
CA ILE A 6 14.01 11.14 -21.63
C ILE A 6 15.32 11.32 -20.88
N GLN A 7 16.36 11.81 -21.56
CA GLN A 7 17.70 11.97 -20.98
C GLN A 7 17.74 13.10 -19.95
N THR A 8 17.19 14.27 -20.31
CA THR A 8 17.15 15.45 -19.43
C THR A 8 16.41 15.18 -18.11
N LEU A 9 15.33 14.38 -18.17
CA LEU A 9 14.56 13.98 -17.01
C LEU A 9 15.12 12.73 -16.31
N GLU A 10 16.21 12.15 -16.79
CA GLU A 10 16.83 10.95 -16.22
C GLU A 10 15.91 9.73 -16.18
N PHE A 11 14.99 9.60 -17.13
CA PHE A 11 14.04 8.49 -17.17
C PHE A 11 14.73 7.12 -17.38
N ASP A 12 15.92 7.13 -17.98
CA ASP A 12 16.72 5.91 -18.14
C ASP A 12 17.09 5.29 -16.78
N LYS A 13 17.29 6.09 -15.74
CA LYS A 13 17.49 5.57 -14.37
C LYS A 13 16.23 4.89 -13.82
N VAL A 14 15.05 5.39 -14.17
CA VAL A 14 13.78 4.72 -13.81
C VAL A 14 13.65 3.40 -14.54
N LYS A 15 14.06 3.33 -15.84
CA LYS A 15 14.11 2.07 -16.59
C LYS A 15 15.06 1.07 -15.95
N GLU A 16 16.24 1.50 -15.49
CA GLU A 16 17.19 0.64 -14.78
C GLU A 16 16.59 0.07 -13.48
N MET A 17 15.90 0.91 -12.71
CA MET A 17 15.20 0.45 -11.50
C MET A 17 14.11 -0.58 -11.83
N LEU A 18 13.37 -0.35 -12.91
CA LEU A 18 12.34 -1.27 -13.38
C LEU A 18 12.95 -2.57 -13.91
N ALA A 19 14.04 -2.48 -14.68
CA ALA A 19 14.77 -3.64 -15.20
C ALA A 19 15.33 -4.53 -14.08
N GLY A 20 15.67 -3.94 -12.93
CA GLY A 20 16.03 -4.69 -11.73
C GLY A 20 14.86 -5.46 -11.07
N LYS A 21 13.62 -5.30 -11.55
CA LYS A 21 12.42 -6.01 -11.08
C LYS A 21 11.95 -7.11 -12.01
N THR A 22 12.52 -7.22 -13.20
CA THR A 22 12.22 -8.32 -14.11
C THR A 22 12.84 -9.63 -13.63
N ALA A 23 12.16 -10.73 -13.88
CA ALA A 23 12.63 -12.07 -13.55
C ALA A 23 13.51 -12.67 -14.67
N THR A 24 13.31 -12.22 -15.91
CA THR A 24 13.96 -12.77 -17.10
C THR A 24 14.85 -11.75 -17.81
N SER A 25 15.86 -12.25 -18.54
CA SER A 25 16.70 -11.39 -19.39
C SER A 25 15.91 -10.72 -20.52
N LEU A 26 14.92 -11.41 -21.08
CA LEU A 26 14.02 -10.85 -22.10
C LEU A 26 13.14 -9.74 -21.51
N GLY A 27 12.60 -9.93 -20.31
CA GLY A 27 11.87 -8.89 -19.59
C GLY A 27 12.73 -7.66 -19.35
N ARG A 28 14.01 -7.85 -18.98
CA ARG A 28 14.97 -6.74 -18.84
C ARG A 28 15.18 -6.00 -20.16
N GLU A 29 15.38 -6.71 -21.26
CA GLU A 29 15.53 -6.12 -22.59
C GLU A 29 14.25 -5.35 -23.00
N ARG A 30 13.08 -5.90 -22.71
CA ARG A 30 11.77 -5.28 -22.97
C ARG A 30 11.62 -3.95 -22.21
N VAL A 31 12.06 -3.89 -20.95
CA VAL A 31 12.08 -2.66 -20.15
C VAL A 31 12.98 -1.61 -20.78
N MET A 32 14.21 -1.97 -21.17
CA MET A 32 15.16 -1.02 -21.74
C MET A 32 14.65 -0.44 -23.08
N ASN A 33 13.89 -1.22 -23.84
CA ASN A 33 13.28 -0.85 -25.11
C ASN A 33 11.82 -0.37 -24.98
N MET A 34 11.34 -0.09 -23.75
CA MET A 34 9.97 0.35 -23.54
C MET A 34 9.69 1.69 -24.22
N ARG A 35 8.48 1.83 -24.74
CA ARG A 35 7.98 3.05 -25.36
C ARG A 35 7.10 3.83 -24.38
N ILE A 36 7.08 5.13 -24.58
CA ILE A 36 6.17 6.05 -23.89
C ILE A 36 5.00 6.28 -24.83
N GLU A 37 3.81 5.90 -24.39
CA GLU A 37 2.60 5.98 -25.20
C GLU A 37 2.00 7.40 -25.10
N SER A 38 1.43 7.87 -26.21
CA SER A 38 0.74 9.16 -26.29
C SER A 38 -0.75 9.03 -26.62
N ASP A 39 -1.24 7.78 -26.70
CA ASP A 39 -2.65 7.48 -26.91
C ASP A 39 -3.32 7.13 -25.58
N PHE A 40 -4.48 7.73 -25.31
CA PHE A 40 -5.21 7.54 -24.07
C PHE A 40 -5.63 6.10 -23.82
N ALA A 41 -6.10 5.39 -24.84
CA ALA A 41 -6.56 4.02 -24.71
C ALA A 41 -5.39 3.09 -24.35
N SER A 42 -4.24 3.27 -24.98
CA SER A 42 -3.01 2.54 -24.70
C SER A 42 -2.50 2.80 -23.28
N VAL A 43 -2.40 4.07 -22.86
CA VAL A 43 -1.97 4.42 -21.50
C VAL A 43 -2.94 3.84 -20.47
N LYS A 44 -4.26 3.96 -20.67
CA LYS A 44 -5.27 3.41 -19.77
C LYS A 44 -5.13 1.90 -19.62
N ARG A 45 -4.91 1.18 -20.72
CA ARG A 45 -4.68 -0.27 -20.71
C ARG A 45 -3.42 -0.62 -19.90
N LEU A 46 -2.29 0.04 -20.17
CA LEU A 46 -1.05 -0.19 -19.40
C LEU A 46 -1.23 0.06 -17.90
N GLN A 47 -1.99 1.09 -17.54
CA GLN A 47 -2.31 1.41 -16.13
C GLN A 47 -3.20 0.33 -15.50
N GLU A 48 -4.15 -0.25 -16.25
CA GLU A 48 -5.00 -1.32 -15.74
C GLU A 48 -4.21 -2.61 -15.53
N GLU A 49 -3.38 -3.00 -16.51
CA GLU A 49 -2.48 -4.15 -16.41
C GLU A 49 -1.60 -4.08 -15.14
N THR A 50 -1.02 -2.90 -14.88
CA THR A 50 -0.21 -2.67 -13.67
C THR A 50 -1.05 -2.76 -12.40
N ALA A 51 -2.30 -2.26 -12.44
CA ALA A 51 -3.21 -2.32 -11.30
C ALA A 51 -3.63 -3.76 -10.98
N GLU A 52 -3.89 -4.59 -11.98
CA GLU A 52 -4.21 -6.00 -11.78
C GLU A 52 -3.03 -6.76 -11.19
N ALA A 53 -1.83 -6.57 -11.76
CA ALA A 53 -0.63 -7.20 -11.25
C ALA A 53 -0.33 -6.77 -9.79
N LEU A 54 -0.53 -5.50 -9.46
CA LEU A 54 -0.32 -5.00 -8.09
C LEU A 54 -1.33 -5.60 -7.10
N ARG A 55 -2.61 -5.76 -7.49
CA ARG A 55 -3.62 -6.43 -6.65
C ARG A 55 -3.19 -7.86 -6.29
N LEU A 56 -2.67 -8.62 -7.25
CA LEU A 56 -2.13 -9.96 -6.99
C LEU A 56 -0.98 -9.93 -5.98
N LEU A 57 -0.06 -8.97 -6.11
CA LEU A 57 1.06 -8.83 -5.17
C LEU A 57 0.60 -8.42 -3.77
N ASP A 58 -0.39 -7.56 -3.65
CA ASP A 58 -0.95 -7.09 -2.37
C ASP A 58 -1.71 -8.21 -1.65
N ASP A 59 -2.31 -9.16 -2.40
CA ASP A 59 -2.86 -10.41 -1.88
C ASP A 59 -1.79 -11.45 -1.48
N GLY A 60 -0.50 -11.07 -1.56
CA GLY A 60 0.62 -11.92 -1.17
C GLY A 60 1.02 -12.96 -2.22
N LYS A 61 0.48 -12.89 -3.43
CA LYS A 61 0.78 -13.81 -4.52
C LYS A 61 2.04 -13.37 -5.25
N ARG A 62 2.73 -14.32 -5.90
CA ARG A 62 3.96 -14.06 -6.66
C ARG A 62 3.88 -14.71 -8.03
N PHE A 63 4.32 -14.00 -9.04
CA PHE A 63 4.38 -14.53 -10.41
C PHE A 63 5.44 -15.64 -10.51
N PRO A 64 5.10 -16.83 -11.04
CA PRO A 64 6.00 -17.98 -11.10
C PRO A 64 6.88 -17.97 -12.36
N PHE A 65 7.74 -16.97 -12.50
CA PHE A 65 8.69 -16.88 -13.64
C PHE A 65 9.97 -17.69 -13.42
N GLY A 66 10.11 -18.41 -12.31
CA GLY A 66 11.30 -19.22 -12.02
C GLY A 66 11.58 -20.25 -13.11
N GLY A 67 12.83 -20.36 -13.54
CA GLY A 67 13.23 -21.29 -14.61
C GLY A 67 12.98 -20.83 -16.04
N ALA A 68 12.48 -19.62 -16.26
CA ALA A 68 12.34 -19.08 -17.59
C ALA A 68 13.68 -18.50 -18.10
N TYR A 69 14.26 -19.17 -19.09
CA TYR A 69 15.49 -18.77 -19.77
C TYR A 69 15.18 -18.10 -21.11
N ASN A 70 16.12 -17.32 -21.63
CA ASN A 70 16.06 -16.88 -23.03
C ASN A 70 16.44 -18.02 -23.96
N ILE A 71 15.46 -18.77 -24.41
CA ILE A 71 15.62 -19.93 -25.30
C ILE A 71 15.46 -19.60 -26.78
N LEU A 72 15.25 -18.34 -27.15
CA LEU A 72 15.05 -17.95 -28.56
C LEU A 72 16.23 -18.32 -29.46
N PRO A 73 17.52 -18.22 -29.06
CA PRO A 73 18.64 -18.67 -29.86
C PRO A 73 18.61 -20.17 -30.15
N GLN A 74 18.30 -20.98 -29.14
CA GLN A 74 18.17 -22.43 -29.20
C GLN A 74 17.03 -22.82 -30.15
N VAL A 75 15.88 -22.22 -29.96
CA VAL A 75 14.67 -22.45 -30.81
C VAL A 75 14.99 -22.14 -32.30
N LYS A 76 15.67 -21.01 -32.57
CA LYS A 76 16.10 -20.66 -33.95
C LYS A 76 17.03 -21.72 -34.57
N ARG A 77 17.99 -22.23 -33.79
CA ARG A 77 18.91 -23.31 -34.29
C ARG A 77 18.17 -24.61 -34.52
N ALA A 78 17.28 -25.00 -33.62
CA ALA A 78 16.45 -26.18 -33.76
C ALA A 78 15.56 -26.11 -35.00
N ARG A 79 14.99 -24.92 -35.30
CA ARG A 79 14.18 -24.69 -36.51
C ARG A 79 14.91 -24.98 -37.81
N ILE A 80 16.20 -24.69 -37.89
CA ILE A 80 17.04 -24.99 -39.06
C ILE A 80 17.68 -26.38 -39.05
N GLY A 81 17.25 -27.25 -38.12
CA GLY A 81 17.66 -28.64 -38.03
C GLY A 81 18.93 -28.89 -37.23
N SER A 82 19.44 -27.90 -36.46
CA SER A 82 20.59 -28.12 -35.56
C SER A 82 20.17 -28.97 -34.35
N VAL A 83 21.07 -29.82 -33.91
CA VAL A 83 20.90 -30.58 -32.68
C VAL A 83 21.29 -29.70 -31.48
N LEU A 84 20.43 -29.66 -30.49
CA LEU A 84 20.65 -28.92 -29.24
C LEU A 84 21.41 -29.80 -28.24
N GLU A 85 22.28 -29.18 -27.47
CA GLU A 85 23.01 -29.83 -26.36
C GLU A 85 22.06 -30.15 -25.18
N PRO A 86 22.40 -31.12 -24.32
CA PRO A 86 21.55 -31.48 -23.19
C PRO A 86 21.20 -30.33 -22.25
N GLU A 87 22.15 -29.44 -21.95
CA GLU A 87 21.92 -28.25 -21.13
C GLU A 87 20.95 -27.27 -21.79
N GLU A 88 21.03 -27.12 -23.10
CA GLU A 88 20.10 -26.27 -23.87
C GLU A 88 18.68 -26.83 -23.89
N LEU A 89 18.56 -28.16 -24.02
CA LEU A 89 17.26 -28.83 -23.90
C LEU A 89 16.68 -28.69 -22.49
N MET A 90 17.51 -28.80 -21.44
CA MET A 90 17.09 -28.56 -20.07
C MET A 90 16.52 -27.13 -19.91
N GLN A 91 17.21 -26.12 -20.43
CA GLN A 91 16.70 -24.73 -20.44
C GLN A 91 15.36 -24.61 -21.17
N VAL A 92 15.20 -25.29 -22.30
CA VAL A 92 13.91 -25.34 -23.04
C VAL A 92 12.83 -26.00 -22.18
N GLY A 93 13.14 -27.12 -21.53
CA GLY A 93 12.20 -27.86 -20.68
C GLY A 93 11.71 -27.05 -19.49
N THR A 94 12.65 -26.44 -18.74
CA THR A 94 12.31 -25.59 -17.57
C THR A 94 11.55 -24.34 -17.98
N THR A 95 11.83 -23.77 -19.15
CA THR A 95 11.08 -22.65 -19.69
C THR A 95 9.65 -23.07 -20.08
N CYS A 96 9.47 -24.24 -20.68
CA CYS A 96 8.13 -24.79 -20.97
C CYS A 96 7.32 -25.02 -19.67
N GLU A 97 7.97 -25.46 -18.61
CA GLU A 97 7.34 -25.55 -17.30
C GLU A 97 6.93 -24.19 -16.75
N ALA A 98 7.80 -23.19 -16.80
CA ALA A 98 7.49 -21.82 -16.39
C ALA A 98 6.29 -21.24 -17.17
N LEU A 99 6.23 -21.45 -18.50
CA LEU A 99 5.10 -21.05 -19.33
C LEU A 99 3.79 -21.69 -18.84
N ARG A 100 3.80 -22.97 -18.53
CA ARG A 100 2.64 -23.70 -17.99
C ARG A 100 2.23 -23.15 -16.61
N MET A 101 3.19 -22.93 -15.71
CA MET A 101 2.94 -22.41 -14.37
C MET A 101 2.35 -21.00 -14.40
N VAL A 102 2.90 -20.11 -15.24
CA VAL A 102 2.36 -18.74 -15.41
C VAL A 102 0.94 -18.77 -15.97
N LYS A 103 0.70 -19.62 -17.00
CA LYS A 103 -0.64 -19.80 -17.57
C LYS A 103 -1.65 -20.24 -16.51
N GLN A 104 -1.31 -21.27 -15.74
CA GLN A 104 -2.20 -21.80 -14.70
C GLN A 104 -2.44 -20.76 -13.61
N PHE A 105 -1.38 -20.12 -13.12
CA PHE A 105 -1.46 -19.08 -12.10
C PHE A 105 -2.45 -17.96 -12.48
N LEU A 106 -2.33 -17.41 -13.69
CA LEU A 106 -3.21 -16.33 -14.13
C LEU A 106 -4.64 -16.81 -14.44
N ALA A 107 -4.81 -18.07 -14.85
CA ALA A 107 -6.13 -18.65 -15.02
C ALA A 107 -6.86 -18.82 -13.69
N ASP A 108 -6.15 -19.24 -12.64
CA ASP A 108 -6.69 -19.37 -11.28
C ASP A 108 -7.07 -18.02 -10.66
N GLU A 109 -6.43 -16.94 -11.10
CA GLU A 109 -6.63 -15.59 -10.59
C GLU A 109 -7.47 -14.68 -11.51
N ALA A 110 -8.21 -15.25 -12.44
CA ALA A 110 -9.00 -14.52 -13.44
C ALA A 110 -10.05 -13.55 -12.86
N GLU A 111 -10.55 -13.80 -11.65
CA GLU A 111 -11.50 -12.91 -10.96
C GLU A 111 -10.81 -11.61 -10.49
N ILE A 112 -9.56 -11.68 -10.05
CA ILE A 112 -8.80 -10.54 -9.54
C ILE A 112 -8.11 -9.79 -10.68
N ALA A 113 -7.63 -10.51 -11.70
CA ALA A 113 -6.82 -10.01 -12.80
C ALA A 113 -7.34 -10.46 -14.17
N PRO A 114 -8.54 -10.00 -14.60
CA PRO A 114 -9.19 -10.47 -15.82
C PRO A 114 -8.39 -10.16 -17.10
N GLN A 115 -7.73 -8.98 -17.21
CA GLN A 115 -6.92 -8.66 -18.39
C GLN A 115 -5.66 -9.52 -18.44
N LEU A 116 -5.00 -9.78 -17.31
CA LEU A 116 -3.85 -10.68 -17.26
C LEU A 116 -4.24 -12.12 -17.57
N ALA A 117 -5.43 -12.54 -17.17
CA ALA A 117 -5.97 -13.85 -17.52
C ALA A 117 -6.24 -13.98 -19.02
N GLU A 118 -6.62 -12.90 -19.71
CA GLU A 118 -6.75 -12.86 -21.17
C GLU A 118 -5.40 -13.06 -21.87
N TYR A 119 -4.31 -12.42 -21.38
CA TYR A 119 -2.95 -12.72 -21.83
C TYR A 119 -2.59 -14.19 -21.64
N ALA A 120 -2.93 -14.76 -20.47
CA ALA A 120 -2.65 -16.16 -20.17
C ALA A 120 -3.46 -17.12 -21.03
N ALA A 121 -4.67 -16.77 -21.45
CA ALA A 121 -5.46 -17.57 -22.38
C ALA A 121 -4.76 -17.74 -23.72
N GLY A 122 -4.08 -16.69 -24.21
CA GLY A 122 -3.25 -16.73 -25.40
C GLY A 122 -1.89 -17.41 -25.23
N LEU A 123 -1.40 -17.56 -23.98
CA LEU A 123 -0.12 -18.18 -23.69
C LEU A 123 -0.18 -19.68 -23.97
N GLU A 124 0.66 -20.18 -24.86
CA GLU A 124 0.72 -21.58 -25.19
C GLU A 124 1.62 -22.36 -24.22
N ALA A 125 1.19 -23.53 -23.82
CA ALA A 125 1.96 -24.46 -22.99
C ALA A 125 2.35 -25.71 -23.79
N PHE A 126 3.49 -26.29 -23.50
CA PHE A 126 4.09 -27.40 -24.24
C PHE A 126 4.28 -28.66 -23.35
N PRO A 127 3.20 -29.22 -22.79
CA PRO A 127 3.33 -30.27 -21.77
C PRO A 127 3.92 -31.59 -22.30
N LYS A 128 3.82 -31.85 -23.61
CA LYS A 128 4.46 -33.02 -24.22
C LYS A 128 5.97 -32.84 -24.29
N LEU A 129 6.43 -31.68 -24.74
CA LEU A 129 7.84 -31.34 -24.85
C LEU A 129 8.47 -31.25 -23.44
N GLU A 130 7.80 -30.60 -22.48
CA GLU A 130 8.20 -30.50 -21.09
C GLU A 130 8.46 -31.90 -20.47
N ARG A 131 7.48 -32.81 -20.56
CA ARG A 131 7.59 -34.16 -20.01
C ARG A 131 8.69 -34.97 -20.68
N LEU A 132 8.81 -34.87 -22.00
CA LEU A 132 9.83 -35.58 -22.75
C LEU A 132 11.23 -35.14 -22.34
N ILE A 133 11.46 -33.82 -22.27
CA ILE A 133 12.76 -33.28 -21.82
C ILE A 133 13.04 -33.69 -20.39
N ALA A 134 12.10 -33.53 -19.47
CA ALA A 134 12.26 -33.91 -18.07
C ALA A 134 12.56 -35.40 -17.86
N SER A 135 12.05 -36.31 -18.72
CA SER A 135 12.35 -37.73 -18.68
C SER A 135 13.69 -38.08 -19.36
N THR A 136 14.27 -37.17 -20.11
CA THR A 136 15.46 -37.40 -20.94
C THR A 136 16.71 -36.73 -20.35
N VAL A 137 16.57 -35.49 -19.84
CA VAL A 137 17.69 -34.67 -19.35
C VAL A 137 17.51 -34.39 -17.87
N SER A 138 18.55 -34.53 -17.10
CA SER A 138 18.57 -34.17 -15.68
C SER A 138 18.70 -32.64 -15.48
N GLU A 139 18.46 -32.16 -14.25
CA GLU A 139 18.71 -30.77 -13.86
C GLU A 139 20.17 -30.33 -14.04
N LYS A 140 21.10 -31.27 -14.15
CA LYS A 140 22.54 -31.03 -14.40
C LYS A 140 22.91 -31.04 -15.88
N GLY A 141 21.98 -31.24 -16.77
CA GLY A 141 22.25 -31.34 -18.21
C GLY A 141 22.80 -32.70 -18.64
N GLU A 142 22.64 -33.77 -17.85
CA GLU A 142 23.04 -35.10 -18.20
C GLU A 142 21.89 -35.91 -18.80
N ILE A 143 22.17 -36.76 -19.80
CA ILE A 143 21.16 -37.65 -20.37
C ILE A 143 20.87 -38.78 -19.39
N LEU A 144 19.61 -38.94 -19.01
CA LEU A 144 19.13 -39.95 -18.08
C LEU A 144 19.02 -41.34 -18.75
N ASP A 145 19.17 -42.40 -17.97
CA ASP A 145 18.95 -43.77 -18.46
C ASP A 145 17.52 -44.00 -18.94
N SER A 146 16.56 -43.26 -18.35
CA SER A 146 15.15 -43.27 -18.73
C SER A 146 14.86 -42.69 -20.14
N ALA A 147 15.84 -42.03 -20.76
CA ALA A 147 15.69 -41.42 -22.08
C ALA A 147 15.35 -42.43 -23.20
N SER A 148 15.89 -43.66 -23.11
CA SER A 148 15.47 -44.80 -23.92
C SER A 148 15.87 -46.14 -23.31
N THR A 149 15.08 -47.19 -23.58
CA THR A 149 15.41 -48.57 -23.14
C THR A 149 16.70 -49.06 -23.75
N LYS A 150 17.01 -48.61 -24.96
CA LYS A 150 18.27 -48.94 -25.65
C LYS A 150 19.47 -48.31 -24.95
N LEU A 151 19.39 -47.02 -24.53
CA LEU A 151 20.44 -46.34 -23.81
C LEU A 151 20.75 -47.01 -22.44
N ALA A 152 19.70 -47.34 -21.69
CA ALA A 152 19.80 -48.05 -20.43
C ALA A 152 20.49 -49.41 -20.61
N GLY A 153 20.13 -50.15 -21.67
CA GLY A 153 20.75 -51.42 -22.04
C GLY A 153 22.23 -51.26 -22.38
N LEU A 154 22.57 -50.24 -23.19
CA LEU A 154 23.96 -49.95 -23.56
C LEU A 154 24.84 -49.60 -22.35
N ARG A 155 24.36 -48.71 -21.46
CA ARG A 155 25.05 -48.35 -20.21
C ARG A 155 25.26 -49.56 -19.27
N THR A 156 24.23 -50.40 -19.15
CA THR A 156 24.33 -51.66 -18.44
C THR A 156 25.35 -52.54 -19.08
N GLY A 157 25.38 -52.65 -20.44
CA GLY A 157 26.38 -53.41 -21.19
C GLY A 157 27.82 -52.94 -20.93
N VAL A 158 28.02 -51.62 -20.91
CA VAL A 158 29.32 -51.02 -20.56
C VAL A 158 29.76 -51.44 -19.15
N GLN A 159 28.89 -51.39 -18.16
CA GLN A 159 29.20 -51.74 -16.79
C GLN A 159 29.51 -53.24 -16.65
N VAL A 160 28.73 -54.12 -17.28
CA VAL A 160 28.97 -55.56 -17.29
C VAL A 160 30.30 -55.86 -17.96
N ALA A 161 30.62 -55.25 -19.12
CA ALA A 161 31.87 -55.46 -19.79
C ALA A 161 33.07 -54.95 -18.95
N LYS A 162 32.99 -53.80 -18.32
CA LYS A 162 33.97 -53.24 -17.41
C LYS A 162 34.24 -54.18 -16.21
N ASN A 163 33.22 -54.75 -15.63
CA ASN A 163 33.35 -55.68 -14.53
C ASN A 163 34.06 -56.98 -14.97
N ARG A 164 33.67 -57.53 -16.13
CA ARG A 164 34.32 -58.67 -16.73
C ARG A 164 35.82 -58.45 -17.05
N VAL A 165 36.14 -57.25 -17.55
CA VAL A 165 37.55 -56.86 -17.78
C VAL A 165 38.31 -56.87 -16.45
N ARG A 166 37.75 -56.26 -15.40
CA ARG A 166 38.37 -56.18 -14.08
C ARG A 166 38.61 -57.60 -13.49
N GLU A 167 37.57 -58.43 -13.49
CA GLU A 167 37.67 -59.82 -13.01
C GLU A 167 38.76 -60.59 -13.76
N LYS A 168 38.86 -60.46 -15.08
CA LYS A 168 39.84 -61.15 -15.89
C LYS A 168 41.24 -60.61 -15.65
N LEU A 169 41.41 -59.29 -15.53
CA LEU A 169 42.68 -58.64 -15.23
C LEU A 169 43.15 -59.02 -13.82
N ASP A 170 42.27 -59.03 -12.84
CA ASP A 170 42.58 -59.47 -11.45
C ASP A 170 43.05 -60.95 -11.42
N SER A 171 42.38 -61.82 -12.17
CA SER A 171 42.77 -63.18 -12.33
C SER A 171 44.20 -63.32 -12.94
N ILE A 172 44.55 -62.48 -13.92
CA ILE A 172 45.89 -62.47 -14.55
C ILE A 172 46.91 -61.89 -13.56
N LEU A 173 46.63 -60.91 -12.79
CA LEU A 173 47.51 -60.23 -11.82
C LEU A 173 47.82 -61.15 -10.61
N HIS A 174 46.89 -62.01 -10.18
CA HIS A 174 47.01 -62.89 -9.05
C HIS A 174 47.57 -64.27 -9.44
N ASP A 175 47.78 -64.54 -10.75
CA ASP A 175 48.45 -65.83 -11.17
C ASP A 175 49.90 -65.79 -10.80
N PRO A 176 50.39 -66.79 -9.96
CA PRO A 176 51.75 -66.80 -9.52
C PRO A 176 52.78 -66.91 -10.69
N ASN A 177 52.40 -67.46 -11.81
CA ASN A 177 53.28 -67.63 -13.00
C ASN A 177 53.53 -66.26 -13.68
N ASN A 178 52.66 -65.32 -13.53
CA ASN A 178 52.67 -64.00 -14.19
C ASN A 178 53.37 -62.91 -13.39
N GLN A 179 53.47 -63.04 -12.05
CA GLN A 179 53.98 -61.99 -11.15
C GLN A 179 55.35 -61.44 -11.56
N LYS A 180 56.22 -62.23 -12.09
CA LYS A 180 57.57 -61.80 -12.54
C LYS A 180 57.56 -60.83 -13.71
N TYR A 181 56.46 -60.79 -14.48
CA TYR A 181 56.33 -59.94 -15.69
C TYR A 181 55.93 -58.53 -15.33
N PHE A 182 55.25 -58.30 -14.20
CA PHE A 182 54.69 -57.03 -13.86
C PHE A 182 55.74 -56.07 -13.31
N GLN A 183 55.67 -54.80 -13.76
CA GLN A 183 56.37 -53.68 -13.12
C GLN A 183 55.71 -53.38 -11.80
N ASP A 184 54.36 -53.14 -11.88
CA ASP A 184 53.44 -52.96 -10.77
C ASP A 184 52.22 -53.87 -11.01
N ALA A 185 51.77 -54.60 -9.98
CA ALA A 185 50.58 -55.45 -10.07
C ALA A 185 49.28 -54.65 -9.93
N LEU A 186 49.04 -53.75 -10.91
CA LEU A 186 47.85 -52.89 -10.92
C LEU A 186 47.26 -52.80 -12.34
N VAL A 187 45.95 -52.54 -12.41
CA VAL A 187 45.23 -52.23 -13.66
C VAL A 187 45.28 -50.75 -13.88
N THR A 188 45.60 -50.32 -15.08
CA THR A 188 45.59 -48.92 -15.50
C THR A 188 44.85 -48.77 -16.86
N MET A 189 44.57 -47.54 -17.22
CA MET A 189 43.97 -47.24 -18.54
C MET A 189 44.97 -46.49 -19.43
N ARG A 190 45.03 -46.85 -20.71
CA ARG A 190 45.78 -46.16 -21.75
C ARG A 190 44.92 -46.17 -23.03
N GLY A 191 44.67 -44.99 -23.61
CA GLY A 191 43.88 -44.88 -24.82
C GLY A 191 42.51 -45.53 -24.72
N ASP A 192 41.81 -45.33 -23.59
CA ASP A 192 40.49 -45.88 -23.25
C ASP A 192 40.44 -47.41 -23.15
N ARG A 193 41.60 -48.06 -22.92
CA ARG A 193 41.72 -49.50 -22.72
C ARG A 193 42.27 -49.82 -21.37
N TYR A 194 41.78 -50.88 -20.80
CA TYR A 194 42.34 -51.46 -19.57
C TYR A 194 43.59 -52.24 -19.94
N VAL A 195 44.72 -51.89 -19.32
CA VAL A 195 46.07 -52.47 -19.59
C VAL A 195 46.82 -52.81 -18.29
N ILE A 196 47.87 -53.63 -18.37
CA ILE A 196 48.72 -53.95 -17.28
C ILE A 196 50.15 -53.47 -17.57
N PRO A 197 50.85 -52.84 -16.60
CA PRO A 197 52.25 -52.43 -16.77
C PRO A 197 53.20 -53.64 -16.71
N ILE A 198 53.84 -53.97 -17.79
CA ILE A 198 54.75 -55.04 -17.94
C ILE A 198 56.18 -54.50 -18.09
N LYS A 199 57.19 -55.12 -17.49
CA LYS A 199 58.62 -54.85 -17.67
C LYS A 199 59.00 -55.12 -19.13
N GLN A 200 59.73 -54.18 -19.76
CA GLN A 200 60.06 -54.20 -21.17
C GLN A 200 60.78 -55.51 -21.55
N GLU A 201 61.62 -56.11 -20.68
CA GLU A 201 62.34 -57.36 -20.89
C GLU A 201 61.46 -58.59 -21.13
N TYR A 202 60.20 -58.57 -20.61
CA TYR A 202 59.24 -59.66 -20.79
C TYR A 202 58.23 -59.41 -21.88
N ARG A 203 58.48 -58.45 -22.76
CA ARG A 203 57.53 -58.05 -23.87
C ARG A 203 57.13 -59.31 -24.70
N TYR A 204 58.04 -60.18 -25.04
CA TYR A 204 57.81 -61.38 -25.87
C TYR A 204 57.18 -62.54 -25.09
N ASN A 205 57.31 -62.56 -23.79
CA ASN A 205 56.79 -63.59 -22.94
C ASN A 205 55.36 -63.39 -22.45
N PHE A 206 54.84 -62.18 -22.60
CA PHE A 206 53.48 -61.85 -22.17
C PHE A 206 52.63 -61.59 -23.42
N PRO A 207 51.59 -62.44 -23.70
CA PRO A 207 50.77 -62.30 -24.89
C PRO A 207 49.81 -61.10 -24.73
N GLY A 208 49.96 -60.06 -25.56
CA GLY A 208 49.12 -58.88 -25.53
C GLY A 208 49.50 -57.78 -26.56
N VAL A 209 48.67 -56.74 -26.65
CA VAL A 209 48.87 -55.57 -27.53
C VAL A 209 49.49 -54.45 -26.69
N VAL A 210 50.61 -53.87 -27.14
CA VAL A 210 51.26 -52.72 -26.52
C VAL A 210 50.46 -51.46 -26.95
N HIS A 211 49.99 -50.70 -25.98
CA HIS A 211 49.26 -49.44 -26.22
C HIS A 211 50.08 -48.20 -25.90
N ASP A 212 51.03 -48.35 -24.93
CA ASP A 212 51.83 -47.21 -24.50
C ASP A 212 53.13 -47.70 -23.85
N GLN A 213 54.10 -46.80 -23.67
CA GLN A 213 55.35 -47.02 -23.03
C GLN A 213 55.69 -45.93 -22.06
N SER A 214 56.27 -46.23 -20.91
CA SER A 214 56.70 -45.22 -19.93
C SER A 214 57.78 -44.31 -20.54
N GLY A 215 57.90 -43.06 -20.02
CA GLY A 215 58.92 -42.14 -20.52
C GLY A 215 60.34 -42.57 -20.43
N SER A 216 60.67 -43.53 -19.54
CA SER A 216 62.00 -44.20 -19.41
C SER A 216 62.13 -45.37 -20.36
N GLY A 217 61.11 -45.83 -21.04
CA GLY A 217 61.09 -47.01 -21.85
C GLY A 217 61.09 -48.37 -21.05
N ALA A 218 61.21 -48.33 -19.73
CA ALA A 218 61.36 -49.55 -18.91
C ALA A 218 60.03 -50.31 -18.71
N THR A 219 58.88 -49.69 -18.91
CA THR A 219 57.54 -50.30 -18.75
C THR A 219 56.71 -50.18 -19.97
N LEU A 220 56.13 -51.29 -20.38
CA LEU A 220 55.15 -51.33 -21.46
C LEU A 220 53.70 -51.47 -20.89
N PHE A 221 52.75 -50.67 -21.37
CA PHE A 221 51.35 -50.84 -21.01
C PHE A 221 50.71 -51.78 -22.05
N ILE A 222 50.50 -53.04 -21.61
CA ILE A 222 50.06 -54.15 -22.43
C ILE A 222 48.58 -54.44 -22.18
N GLU A 223 47.76 -54.49 -23.22
CA GLU A 223 46.42 -55.08 -23.18
C GLU A 223 46.58 -56.64 -23.34
N PRO A 224 46.32 -57.46 -22.29
CA PRO A 224 46.37 -58.87 -22.45
C PRO A 224 45.41 -59.41 -23.51
N MET A 225 45.86 -60.42 -24.35
CA MET A 225 44.98 -60.99 -25.39
C MET A 225 43.63 -61.47 -24.85
N ALA A 226 43.60 -61.91 -23.56
CA ALA A 226 42.40 -62.41 -22.88
C ALA A 226 41.31 -61.30 -22.65
N VAL A 227 41.69 -60.02 -22.70
CA VAL A 227 40.72 -58.86 -22.48
C VAL A 227 40.52 -58.00 -23.71
N VAL A 228 41.27 -58.25 -24.83
CA VAL A 228 41.14 -57.46 -26.07
C VAL A 228 39.69 -57.41 -26.56
N ASN A 229 39.00 -58.53 -26.61
CA ASN A 229 37.61 -58.59 -27.04
C ASN A 229 36.67 -57.83 -26.11
N LEU A 230 36.89 -57.89 -24.78
CA LEU A 230 36.10 -57.20 -23.77
C LEU A 230 36.33 -55.69 -23.85
N ASN A 231 37.57 -55.24 -24.04
CA ASN A 231 37.86 -53.82 -24.28
C ASN A 231 37.24 -53.32 -25.60
N ASN A 232 37.21 -54.14 -26.64
CA ASN A 232 36.55 -53.86 -27.91
C ASN A 232 35.03 -53.76 -27.72
N ASP A 233 34.44 -54.62 -26.87
CA ASP A 233 33.01 -54.57 -26.52
C ASP A 233 32.69 -53.28 -25.76
N ILE A 234 33.51 -52.86 -24.81
CA ILE A 234 33.36 -51.58 -24.11
C ILE A 234 33.34 -50.44 -25.15
N LYS A 235 34.35 -50.41 -26.00
CA LYS A 235 34.44 -49.35 -27.03
C LYS A 235 33.24 -49.33 -27.98
N ARG A 236 32.75 -50.51 -28.36
CA ARG A 236 31.57 -50.66 -29.22
C ARG A 236 30.31 -50.14 -28.49
N TYR A 237 30.13 -50.54 -27.21
CA TYR A 237 28.98 -50.04 -26.43
C TYR A 237 29.02 -48.53 -26.20
N LEU A 238 30.19 -47.94 -25.93
CA LEU A 238 30.36 -46.49 -25.79
C LEU A 238 30.06 -45.75 -27.11
N ALA A 239 30.52 -46.30 -28.25
CA ALA A 239 30.18 -45.72 -29.55
C ALA A 239 28.68 -45.79 -29.84
N GLN A 240 28.03 -46.91 -29.53
CA GLN A 240 26.60 -47.09 -29.69
C GLN A 240 25.79 -46.20 -28.72
N GLU A 241 26.31 -46.00 -27.51
CA GLU A 241 25.74 -45.07 -26.51
C GLU A 241 25.75 -43.65 -27.09
N GLN A 242 26.86 -43.20 -27.65
CA GLN A 242 26.99 -41.86 -28.23
C GLN A 242 26.06 -41.70 -29.45
N GLU A 243 25.95 -42.67 -30.32
CA GLU A 243 25.00 -42.66 -31.43
C GLU A 243 23.55 -42.58 -30.95
N GLU A 244 23.21 -43.33 -29.89
CA GLU A 244 21.88 -43.29 -29.36
C GLU A 244 21.57 -41.98 -28.68
N ILE A 245 22.51 -41.38 -27.93
CA ILE A 245 22.39 -40.04 -27.36
C ILE A 245 22.13 -39.01 -28.48
N GLU A 246 22.96 -39.04 -29.54
CA GLU A 246 22.76 -38.10 -30.65
C GLU A 246 21.41 -38.29 -31.32
N ARG A 247 20.93 -39.51 -31.49
CA ARG A 247 19.61 -39.81 -32.05
C ARG A 247 18.48 -39.21 -31.20
N ILE A 248 18.61 -39.37 -29.85
CA ILE A 248 17.65 -38.84 -28.89
C ILE A 248 17.63 -37.30 -28.94
N LEU A 249 18.80 -36.66 -28.87
CA LEU A 249 18.96 -35.22 -28.93
C LEU A 249 18.41 -34.67 -30.25
N ARG A 250 18.72 -35.30 -31.38
CA ARG A 250 18.20 -34.92 -32.69
C ARG A 250 16.67 -35.02 -32.77
N SER A 251 16.09 -36.05 -32.19
CA SER A 251 14.65 -36.24 -32.15
C SER A 251 13.95 -35.13 -31.35
N ILE A 252 14.46 -34.81 -30.16
CA ILE A 252 13.87 -33.77 -29.27
C ILE A 252 14.10 -32.37 -29.93
N SER A 253 15.29 -32.10 -30.42
CA SER A 253 15.59 -30.85 -31.14
C SER A 253 14.68 -30.64 -32.36
N GLY A 254 14.36 -31.72 -33.07
CA GLY A 254 13.39 -31.69 -34.16
C GLY A 254 11.98 -31.31 -33.71
N MET A 255 11.55 -31.75 -32.53
CA MET A 255 10.26 -31.35 -31.93
C MET A 255 10.29 -29.89 -31.49
N VAL A 256 11.37 -29.41 -30.88
CA VAL A 256 11.55 -27.98 -30.57
C VAL A 256 11.50 -27.15 -31.83
N GLY A 257 12.15 -27.59 -32.90
CA GLY A 257 12.15 -26.92 -34.20
C GLY A 257 10.76 -26.89 -34.87
N ALA A 258 9.98 -27.95 -34.72
CA ALA A 258 8.62 -28.02 -35.24
C ALA A 258 7.67 -27.03 -34.54
N ASP A 259 7.87 -26.83 -33.25
CA ASP A 259 7.07 -25.88 -32.45
C ASP A 259 7.71 -24.47 -32.34
N ALA A 260 8.73 -24.17 -33.14
CA ALA A 260 9.56 -22.96 -32.98
C ALA A 260 8.76 -21.64 -33.03
N ASP A 261 7.84 -21.49 -33.95
CA ASP A 261 7.02 -20.27 -34.06
C ASP A 261 6.08 -20.12 -32.86
N ARG A 262 5.49 -21.22 -32.40
CA ARG A 262 4.60 -21.24 -31.21
C ARG A 262 5.37 -20.93 -29.93
N ILE A 263 6.57 -21.50 -29.79
CA ILE A 263 7.45 -21.22 -28.63
C ILE A 263 7.87 -19.75 -28.66
N THR A 264 8.21 -19.22 -29.81
CA THR A 264 8.62 -17.80 -29.98
C THR A 264 7.49 -16.88 -29.53
N GLN A 265 6.26 -17.11 -30.00
CA GLN A 265 5.08 -16.33 -29.60
C GLN A 265 4.80 -16.44 -28.10
N ALA A 266 4.91 -17.63 -27.52
CA ALA A 266 4.75 -17.84 -26.09
C ALA A 266 5.81 -17.08 -25.26
N MET A 267 7.06 -17.03 -25.76
CA MET A 267 8.13 -16.26 -25.14
C MET A 267 7.91 -14.74 -25.21
N GLU A 268 7.35 -14.24 -26.31
CA GLU A 268 6.96 -12.83 -26.42
C GLU A 268 5.88 -12.47 -25.38
N GLN A 269 4.88 -13.31 -25.22
CA GLN A 269 3.81 -13.12 -24.21
C GLN A 269 4.35 -13.22 -22.79
N LEU A 270 5.20 -14.18 -22.49
CA LEU A 270 5.86 -14.31 -21.19
C LEU A 270 6.70 -13.06 -20.86
N THR A 271 7.39 -12.53 -21.86
CA THR A 271 8.21 -11.32 -21.75
C THR A 271 7.33 -10.11 -21.40
N GLU A 272 6.16 -9.98 -22.01
CA GLU A 272 5.22 -8.89 -21.70
C GLU A 272 4.62 -9.05 -20.30
N LEU A 273 4.29 -10.28 -19.87
CA LEU A 273 3.82 -10.55 -18.50
C LEU A 273 4.91 -10.27 -17.44
N ASP A 274 6.17 -10.59 -17.71
CA ASP A 274 7.29 -10.24 -16.82
C ASP A 274 7.47 -8.72 -16.72
N PHE A 275 7.31 -8.00 -17.82
CA PHE A 275 7.32 -6.54 -17.86
C PHE A 275 6.16 -5.94 -17.05
N ILE A 276 4.95 -6.48 -17.16
CA ILE A 276 3.79 -6.06 -16.36
C ILE A 276 4.03 -6.30 -14.86
N ALA A 277 4.51 -7.48 -14.51
CA ALA A 277 4.84 -7.82 -13.14
C ALA A 277 5.94 -6.90 -12.56
N ALA A 278 6.97 -6.59 -13.35
CA ALA A 278 8.04 -5.67 -12.95
C ALA A 278 7.50 -4.27 -12.62
N ARG A 279 6.52 -3.75 -13.40
CA ARG A 279 5.84 -2.48 -13.11
C ARG A 279 5.14 -2.53 -11.75
N ALA A 280 4.44 -3.61 -11.45
CA ALA A 280 3.76 -3.81 -10.18
C ALA A 280 4.74 -3.95 -8.99
N TYR A 281 5.83 -4.71 -9.15
CA TYR A 281 6.89 -4.81 -8.13
C TYR A 281 7.54 -3.45 -7.83
N LEU A 282 7.79 -2.64 -8.86
CA LEU A 282 8.32 -1.30 -8.66
C LEU A 282 7.30 -0.41 -7.93
N ALA A 283 6.02 -0.48 -8.30
CA ALA A 283 4.95 0.26 -7.65
C ALA A 283 4.84 -0.10 -6.17
N GLN A 284 4.87 -1.38 -5.83
CA GLN A 284 4.83 -1.87 -4.44
C GLN A 284 6.05 -1.38 -3.65
N GLN A 285 7.25 -1.47 -4.21
CA GLN A 285 8.48 -1.02 -3.56
C GLN A 285 8.45 0.49 -3.26
N GLN A 286 7.98 1.30 -4.20
CA GLN A 286 7.92 2.75 -4.06
C GLN A 286 6.70 3.23 -3.27
N LYS A 287 5.79 2.33 -2.88
CA LYS A 287 4.46 2.67 -2.34
C LYS A 287 3.77 3.67 -3.26
N ALA A 288 3.81 3.37 -4.56
CA ALA A 288 3.25 4.20 -5.61
C ALA A 288 1.74 3.99 -5.72
N VAL A 289 1.05 5.03 -6.15
CA VAL A 289 -0.41 5.00 -6.35
C VAL A 289 -0.74 4.99 -7.83
N ARG A 290 -1.85 4.39 -8.18
CA ARG A 290 -2.40 4.46 -9.52
C ARG A 290 -2.81 5.89 -9.85
N PRO A 291 -2.27 6.53 -10.90
CA PRO A 291 -2.70 7.84 -11.31
C PRO A 291 -4.09 7.80 -11.95
N VAL A 292 -4.88 8.85 -11.74
CA VAL A 292 -6.10 9.08 -12.50
C VAL A 292 -5.72 9.72 -13.84
N VAL A 293 -5.88 8.97 -14.92
CA VAL A 293 -5.54 9.44 -16.27
C VAL A 293 -6.74 10.18 -16.87
N ASN A 294 -6.51 11.36 -17.46
CA ASN A 294 -7.54 12.16 -18.10
C ASN A 294 -7.16 12.63 -19.51
N ILE A 295 -8.14 13.13 -20.26
CA ILE A 295 -7.94 13.74 -21.58
C ILE A 295 -8.10 15.25 -21.44
N GLY A 296 -7.07 16.01 -21.80
CA GLY A 296 -7.14 17.48 -21.82
C GLY A 296 -7.34 18.13 -20.45
N GLY A 297 -7.10 17.42 -19.38
CA GLY A 297 -7.17 17.92 -18.01
C GLY A 297 -5.83 18.47 -17.51
N GLY A 298 -5.83 18.95 -16.26
CA GLY A 298 -4.61 19.40 -15.58
C GLY A 298 -3.82 18.28 -14.93
N ILE A 299 -2.62 18.62 -14.50
CA ILE A 299 -1.76 17.83 -13.62
C ILE A 299 -2.08 18.23 -12.18
N GLU A 300 -2.41 17.26 -11.34
CA GLU A 300 -2.61 17.45 -9.90
C GLU A 300 -1.81 16.35 -9.18
N ILE A 301 -0.84 16.72 -8.38
CA ILE A 301 0.00 15.79 -7.61
C ILE A 301 -0.07 16.17 -6.14
N ALA A 302 -0.50 15.24 -5.30
CA ALA A 302 -0.49 15.43 -3.86
C ALA A 302 0.59 14.56 -3.23
N LYS A 303 1.52 15.19 -2.53
CA LYS A 303 2.65 14.58 -1.85
C LYS A 303 3.47 13.64 -2.74
N GLY A 304 3.76 14.09 -3.97
CA GLY A 304 4.64 13.41 -4.91
C GLY A 304 6.08 13.35 -4.40
N ARG A 305 6.70 12.18 -4.48
CA ARG A 305 8.11 11.99 -4.08
C ARG A 305 8.93 11.69 -5.31
N HIS A 306 10.04 12.37 -5.48
CA HIS A 306 10.93 12.13 -6.62
C HIS A 306 11.41 10.67 -6.62
N PRO A 307 11.18 9.87 -7.69
CA PRO A 307 11.37 8.42 -7.67
C PRO A 307 12.84 7.97 -7.52
N LEU A 308 13.79 8.84 -7.83
CA LEU A 308 15.23 8.57 -7.76
C LEU A 308 15.88 9.05 -6.45
N LEU A 309 15.14 9.74 -5.57
CA LEU A 309 15.65 10.21 -4.27
C LEU A 309 15.33 9.21 -3.17
N ASP A 310 16.13 9.25 -2.10
CA ASP A 310 15.91 8.43 -0.90
C ASP A 310 14.50 8.69 -0.32
N PRO A 311 13.64 7.69 -0.23
CA PRO A 311 12.28 7.83 0.29
C PRO A 311 12.17 8.39 1.70
N GLN A 312 13.24 8.28 2.51
CA GLN A 312 13.28 8.77 3.88
C GLN A 312 13.68 10.27 3.97
N LYS A 313 14.35 10.79 2.94
CA LYS A 313 14.87 12.16 2.90
C LYS A 313 14.10 13.07 1.97
N VAL A 314 13.41 12.50 0.97
CA VAL A 314 12.68 13.28 -0.02
C VAL A 314 11.52 14.04 0.62
N VAL A 315 11.46 15.35 0.36
CA VAL A 315 10.32 16.17 0.78
C VAL A 315 9.22 16.04 -0.26
N PRO A 316 7.98 15.69 0.16
CA PRO A 316 6.88 15.51 -0.77
C PRO A 316 6.45 16.82 -1.44
N LEU A 317 6.18 16.76 -2.76
CA LEU A 317 5.74 17.86 -3.61
C LEU A 317 4.22 17.87 -3.74
N ASP A 318 3.61 19.02 -3.47
CA ASP A 318 2.21 19.31 -3.82
C ASP A 318 2.22 20.31 -4.97
N ILE A 319 1.62 19.96 -6.14
CA ILE A 319 1.62 20.82 -7.33
C ILE A 319 0.37 20.60 -8.17
N GLU A 320 -0.17 21.68 -8.74
CA GLU A 320 -1.27 21.66 -9.71
C GLU A 320 -0.97 22.58 -10.90
N ILE A 321 -1.42 22.21 -12.10
CA ILE A 321 -1.35 23.03 -13.33
C ILE A 321 -2.34 22.48 -14.37
N GLY A 322 -2.88 23.34 -15.23
CA GLY A 322 -3.77 22.96 -16.34
C GLY A 322 -5.27 23.03 -15.98
N GLY A 323 -5.59 23.45 -14.73
CA GLY A 323 -6.96 23.74 -14.32
C GLY A 323 -7.28 25.23 -14.49
N ARG A 324 -7.02 26.01 -13.45
CA ARG A 324 -7.24 27.48 -13.44
C ARG A 324 -6.17 28.25 -14.20
N PHE A 325 -4.99 27.68 -14.35
CA PHE A 325 -3.84 28.28 -15.02
C PHE A 325 -3.06 27.19 -15.79
N ASN A 326 -2.42 27.57 -16.88
CA ASN A 326 -1.57 26.69 -17.70
C ASN A 326 -0.08 27.06 -17.61
N THR A 327 0.26 28.12 -16.89
CA THR A 327 1.63 28.57 -16.69
C THR A 327 1.91 28.73 -15.21
N LEU A 328 2.95 28.07 -14.71
CA LEU A 328 3.38 28.09 -13.31
C LEU A 328 4.81 28.59 -13.23
N LEU A 329 5.03 29.67 -12.48
CA LEU A 329 6.35 30.24 -12.19
C LEU A 329 6.80 29.82 -10.80
N ILE A 330 7.91 29.08 -10.72
CA ILE A 330 8.50 28.66 -9.45
C ILE A 330 9.68 29.55 -9.12
N THR A 331 9.64 30.22 -7.98
CA THR A 331 10.65 31.18 -7.53
C THR A 331 11.32 30.70 -6.23
N GLY A 332 12.44 31.29 -5.86
CA GLY A 332 13.20 30.95 -4.66
C GLY A 332 14.68 30.67 -4.94
N PRO A 333 15.49 30.34 -3.90
CA PRO A 333 16.92 30.07 -4.05
C PRO A 333 17.18 28.80 -4.89
N ASN A 334 18.35 28.75 -5.58
CA ASN A 334 18.71 27.59 -6.43
C ASN A 334 18.85 26.30 -5.61
N THR A 335 19.32 26.38 -4.39
CA THR A 335 19.42 25.26 -3.45
C THR A 335 18.06 24.77 -2.91
N GLY A 336 16.96 25.46 -3.23
CA GLY A 336 15.62 25.21 -2.69
C GLY A 336 14.89 24.00 -3.29
N GLY A 337 15.41 23.36 -4.33
CA GLY A 337 14.79 22.20 -4.97
C GLY A 337 13.87 22.51 -6.15
N LYS A 338 13.96 23.69 -6.78
CA LYS A 338 13.21 24.10 -7.97
C LYS A 338 13.35 23.08 -9.11
N THR A 339 14.59 22.73 -9.46
CA THR A 339 14.93 21.72 -10.48
C THR A 339 14.36 20.34 -10.16
N VAL A 340 14.37 19.96 -8.88
CA VAL A 340 13.79 18.69 -8.42
C VAL A 340 12.27 18.67 -8.62
N ALA A 341 11.58 19.78 -8.37
CA ALA A 341 10.15 19.90 -8.61
C ALA A 341 9.81 19.73 -10.10
N LEU A 342 10.55 20.42 -11.01
CA LEU A 342 10.42 20.27 -12.46
C LEU A 342 10.64 18.83 -12.89
N LYS A 343 11.77 18.21 -12.47
CA LYS A 343 12.10 16.82 -12.82
C LYS A 343 11.04 15.84 -12.28
N THR A 344 10.50 16.08 -11.09
CA THR A 344 9.46 15.22 -10.51
C THR A 344 8.21 15.19 -11.38
N VAL A 345 7.71 16.35 -11.80
CA VAL A 345 6.53 16.44 -12.67
C VAL A 345 6.80 15.77 -14.01
N GLY A 346 7.94 16.07 -14.62
CA GLY A 346 8.35 15.49 -15.90
C GLY A 346 8.47 13.96 -15.84
N LEU A 347 9.17 13.44 -14.83
CA LEU A 347 9.30 11.99 -14.62
C LEU A 347 7.94 11.32 -14.37
N PHE A 348 7.07 11.92 -13.57
CA PHE A 348 5.74 11.37 -13.33
C PHE A 348 4.95 11.29 -14.64
N MET A 349 5.05 12.30 -15.50
CA MET A 349 4.42 12.28 -16.81
C MET A 349 4.91 11.11 -17.67
N LEU A 350 6.22 10.90 -17.73
CA LEU A 350 6.81 9.79 -18.48
C LEU A 350 6.43 8.43 -17.87
N MET A 351 6.46 8.31 -16.55
CA MET A 351 6.08 7.10 -15.82
C MET A 351 4.62 6.73 -16.11
N VAL A 352 3.70 7.68 -16.01
CA VAL A 352 2.27 7.45 -16.24
C VAL A 352 2.00 6.97 -17.66
N GLN A 353 2.61 7.61 -18.66
CA GLN A 353 2.45 7.24 -20.07
C GLN A 353 3.18 5.95 -20.44
N ALA A 354 4.10 5.49 -19.59
CA ALA A 354 4.72 4.17 -19.71
C ALA A 354 4.02 3.06 -18.91
N GLY A 355 2.86 3.36 -18.31
CA GLY A 355 2.08 2.39 -17.52
C GLY A 355 2.58 2.18 -16.09
N LEU A 356 3.55 2.99 -15.60
CA LEU A 356 4.03 2.91 -14.24
C LEU A 356 3.14 3.74 -13.30
N PHE A 357 3.08 3.33 -12.05
CA PHE A 357 2.48 4.10 -10.97
C PHE A 357 3.48 5.13 -10.43
N VAL A 358 2.97 6.14 -9.74
CA VAL A 358 3.80 7.24 -9.23
C VAL A 358 3.83 7.28 -7.71
N PRO A 359 5.00 7.53 -7.10
CA PRO A 359 5.15 7.59 -5.65
C PRO A 359 4.54 8.89 -5.09
N ALA A 360 3.23 8.91 -4.89
CA ALA A 360 2.44 10.03 -4.40
C ALA A 360 1.32 9.53 -3.45
N VAL A 361 0.59 10.45 -2.82
CA VAL A 361 -0.67 10.12 -2.13
C VAL A 361 -1.82 10.05 -3.13
N SER A 362 -1.84 10.97 -4.10
CA SER A 362 -2.73 10.92 -5.24
C SER A 362 -2.11 11.66 -6.42
N ALA A 363 -2.43 11.24 -7.62
CA ALA A 363 -1.99 11.89 -8.85
C ALA A 363 -3.11 11.85 -9.90
N LYS A 364 -3.31 12.99 -10.58
CA LYS A 364 -4.19 13.11 -11.74
C LYS A 364 -3.38 13.72 -12.87
N MET A 365 -3.25 12.99 -13.96
CA MET A 365 -2.31 13.30 -15.04
C MET A 365 -2.99 13.21 -16.40
N PRO A 366 -2.81 14.19 -17.29
CA PRO A 366 -3.29 14.08 -18.66
C PRO A 366 -2.40 13.16 -19.50
N VAL A 367 -2.95 12.59 -20.57
CA VAL A 367 -2.13 12.01 -21.64
C VAL A 367 -1.79 13.10 -22.63
N ILE A 368 -0.51 13.32 -22.87
CA ILE A 368 0.01 14.40 -23.72
C ILE A 368 0.90 13.86 -24.86
N GLY A 369 1.01 14.65 -25.92
CA GLY A 369 1.77 14.28 -27.11
C GLY A 369 3.29 14.32 -26.93
N ALA A 370 3.77 15.24 -26.10
CA ALA A 370 5.21 15.43 -25.86
C ALA A 370 5.47 16.11 -24.50
N VAL A 371 6.66 15.84 -23.97
CA VAL A 371 7.27 16.58 -22.84
C VAL A 371 8.57 17.18 -23.34
N TYR A 372 8.68 18.48 -23.22
CA TYR A 372 9.91 19.21 -23.52
C TYR A 372 10.55 19.66 -22.21
N ALA A 373 11.86 19.59 -22.11
CA ALA A 373 12.59 20.04 -20.94
C ALA A 373 13.86 20.79 -21.38
N ASP A 374 14.03 21.97 -20.82
CA ASP A 374 15.25 22.76 -20.83
C ASP A 374 15.73 22.87 -19.38
N ILE A 375 16.42 21.82 -18.91
CA ILE A 375 16.84 21.65 -17.52
C ILE A 375 18.29 21.16 -17.53
N GLY A 376 19.16 21.86 -16.80
CA GLY A 376 20.54 21.46 -16.56
C GLY A 376 21.53 22.62 -16.79
N ASP A 377 22.58 22.65 -15.98
CA ASP A 377 23.74 23.48 -16.18
C ASP A 377 24.63 22.80 -17.21
N GLU A 378 24.73 23.34 -18.41
CA GLU A 378 25.77 22.96 -19.37
C GLU A 378 27.16 23.49 -18.92
N GLN A 379 27.61 23.13 -17.72
CA GLN A 379 28.97 23.41 -17.22
C GLN A 379 30.00 22.42 -17.79
N SER A 380 29.76 21.81 -18.92
CA SER A 380 30.81 21.06 -19.60
C SER A 380 31.76 22.02 -20.30
N ILE A 381 33.01 22.04 -19.83
CA ILE A 381 34.12 22.86 -20.32
C ILE A 381 34.38 22.67 -21.84
N GLU A 382 33.76 21.66 -22.45
CA GLU A 382 33.99 21.33 -23.88
C GLU A 382 33.06 22.04 -24.87
N GLN A 383 31.98 22.73 -24.41
CA GLN A 383 31.07 23.48 -25.29
C GLN A 383 31.11 24.95 -24.93
N SER A 384 31.96 25.68 -25.62
CA SER A 384 32.27 27.12 -25.45
C SER A 384 31.20 28.09 -25.99
N LEU A 385 29.98 27.64 -26.27
CA LEU A 385 28.84 28.53 -26.48
C LEU A 385 28.34 28.97 -25.11
N SER A 386 28.15 30.29 -24.88
CA SER A 386 27.60 30.81 -23.64
C SER A 386 26.36 30.03 -23.27
N THR A 387 26.18 29.68 -21.97
CA THR A 387 25.01 28.98 -21.43
C THR A 387 23.69 29.54 -21.95
N PHE A 388 23.58 30.86 -22.07
CA PHE A 388 22.44 31.55 -22.67
C PHE A 388 22.14 31.10 -24.11
N SER A 389 23.15 30.99 -24.99
CA SER A 389 22.97 30.63 -26.40
C SER A 389 22.51 29.18 -26.54
N GLY A 390 23.00 28.27 -25.70
CA GLY A 390 22.55 26.87 -25.66
C GLY A 390 21.07 26.74 -25.30
N HIS A 391 20.67 27.34 -24.16
CA HIS A 391 19.28 27.38 -23.72
C HIS A 391 18.35 28.04 -24.74
N MET A 392 18.81 29.15 -25.38
CA MET A 392 18.01 29.83 -26.39
C MET A 392 17.82 28.99 -27.67
N THR A 393 18.86 28.26 -28.08
CA THR A 393 18.76 27.35 -29.22
C THR A 393 17.72 26.25 -28.95
N ASN A 394 17.77 25.63 -27.76
CA ASN A 394 16.81 24.63 -27.36
C ASN A 394 15.39 25.21 -27.27
N MET A 395 15.26 26.42 -26.70
CA MET A 395 13.98 27.12 -26.61
C MET A 395 13.37 27.41 -27.99
N VAL A 396 14.19 27.84 -28.97
CA VAL A 396 13.74 28.04 -30.37
C VAL A 396 13.19 26.75 -30.97
N GLU A 397 13.84 25.63 -30.72
CA GLU A 397 13.34 24.31 -31.19
C GLU A 397 12.04 23.93 -30.52
N ILE A 398 11.90 24.12 -29.21
CA ILE A 398 10.69 23.86 -28.45
C ILE A 398 9.54 24.70 -29.02
N LEU A 399 9.72 26.01 -29.15
CA LEU A 399 8.70 26.93 -29.64
C LEU A 399 8.20 26.61 -31.05
N LYS A 400 9.05 26.02 -31.91
CA LYS A 400 8.65 25.58 -33.26
C LYS A 400 7.78 24.34 -33.27
N GLN A 401 7.93 23.45 -32.28
CA GLN A 401 7.34 22.11 -32.30
C GLN A 401 6.17 21.96 -31.33
N VAL A 402 6.17 22.69 -30.21
CA VAL A 402 5.19 22.54 -29.11
C VAL A 402 3.76 22.85 -29.57
N LYS A 403 2.82 22.04 -29.09
CA LYS A 403 1.39 22.14 -29.35
C LYS A 403 0.60 22.43 -28.06
N ALA A 404 -0.64 22.89 -28.21
CA ALA A 404 -1.53 23.07 -27.08
C ALA A 404 -1.71 21.78 -26.27
N GLY A 405 -1.70 21.89 -24.96
CA GLY A 405 -1.85 20.75 -24.03
C GLY A 405 -0.59 19.92 -23.80
N GLU A 406 0.51 20.20 -24.52
CA GLU A 406 1.81 19.58 -24.25
C GLU A 406 2.51 20.25 -23.06
N LEU A 407 3.51 19.58 -22.46
CA LEU A 407 4.22 20.06 -21.28
C LEU A 407 5.61 20.60 -21.64
N VAL A 408 5.90 21.80 -21.16
CA VAL A 408 7.21 22.44 -21.27
C VAL A 408 7.73 22.73 -19.86
N LEU A 409 8.94 22.26 -19.56
CA LEU A 409 9.65 22.42 -18.30
C LEU A 409 10.92 23.23 -18.57
N ILE A 410 11.06 24.38 -17.92
CA ILE A 410 12.21 25.27 -18.14
C ILE A 410 12.84 25.62 -16.81
N ASP A 411 14.13 25.37 -16.70
CA ASP A 411 14.89 25.76 -15.52
C ASP A 411 15.68 27.04 -15.83
N GLU A 412 15.56 28.06 -14.99
CA GLU A 412 16.23 29.37 -15.11
C GLU A 412 16.06 30.07 -16.47
N LEU A 413 14.78 30.27 -16.88
CA LEU A 413 14.45 30.88 -18.17
C LEU A 413 15.20 32.17 -18.43
N CYS A 414 15.93 32.22 -19.55
CA CYS A 414 16.75 33.34 -20.03
C CYS A 414 17.86 33.83 -19.06
N ALA A 415 18.34 32.97 -18.17
CA ALA A 415 19.49 33.28 -17.35
C ALA A 415 20.79 33.42 -18.19
N GLY A 416 21.79 34.19 -17.68
CA GLY A 416 23.10 34.33 -18.30
C GLY A 416 23.26 35.45 -19.33
N THR A 417 22.29 36.38 -19.41
CA THR A 417 22.38 37.63 -20.20
C THR A 417 22.10 38.87 -19.33
N ASP A 418 21.99 40.06 -19.93
CA ASP A 418 21.57 41.26 -19.21
C ASP A 418 20.21 41.00 -18.51
N PRO A 419 20.06 41.32 -17.21
CA PRO A 419 18.84 41.01 -16.45
C PRO A 419 17.57 41.62 -17.05
N ASN A 420 17.64 42.85 -17.58
CA ASN A 420 16.43 43.51 -18.14
C ASN A 420 16.05 42.90 -19.47
N GLU A 421 17.03 42.62 -20.34
CA GLU A 421 16.78 41.94 -21.63
C GLU A 421 16.30 40.50 -21.42
N GLY A 422 16.92 39.77 -20.48
CA GLY A 422 16.54 38.43 -20.11
C GLY A 422 15.13 38.35 -19.57
N ALA A 423 14.75 39.23 -18.68
CA ALA A 423 13.38 39.29 -18.13
C ALA A 423 12.34 39.66 -19.21
N ALA A 424 12.62 40.64 -20.07
CA ALA A 424 11.73 41.03 -21.18
C ALA A 424 11.52 39.87 -22.17
N LEU A 425 12.58 39.16 -22.53
CA LEU A 425 12.51 38.00 -23.41
C LEU A 425 11.74 36.82 -22.76
N ALA A 426 12.01 36.55 -21.48
CA ALA A 426 11.30 35.52 -20.73
C ALA A 426 9.79 35.81 -20.65
N MET A 427 9.39 37.04 -20.35
CA MET A 427 7.97 37.45 -20.35
C MET A 427 7.33 37.21 -21.72
N SER A 428 8.00 37.55 -22.81
CA SER A 428 7.48 37.35 -24.17
C SER A 428 7.32 35.85 -24.51
N ILE A 429 8.29 35.01 -24.16
CA ILE A 429 8.24 33.55 -24.35
C ILE A 429 7.08 32.94 -23.54
N LEU A 430 6.95 33.31 -22.26
CA LEU A 430 5.87 32.81 -21.42
C LEU A 430 4.49 33.20 -21.93
N GLU A 431 4.32 34.47 -22.37
CA GLU A 431 3.08 34.93 -22.98
C GLU A 431 2.74 34.15 -24.26
N HIS A 432 3.75 33.85 -25.08
CA HIS A 432 3.56 33.05 -26.29
C HIS A 432 3.12 31.60 -26.00
N LEU A 433 3.77 30.93 -25.05
CA LEU A 433 3.40 29.57 -24.62
C LEU A 433 2.01 29.55 -23.98
N HIS A 434 1.72 30.53 -23.11
CA HIS A 434 0.42 30.68 -22.48
C HIS A 434 -0.70 30.85 -23.49
N LYS A 435 -0.58 31.76 -24.46
CA LYS A 435 -1.56 31.99 -25.51
C LYS A 435 -1.80 30.76 -26.40
N ARG A 436 -0.78 29.91 -26.56
CA ARG A 436 -0.89 28.62 -27.28
C ARG A 436 -1.56 27.51 -26.46
N GLY A 437 -1.87 27.75 -25.20
CA GLY A 437 -2.47 26.72 -24.32
C GLY A 437 -1.51 25.61 -23.93
N VAL A 438 -0.20 25.90 -23.88
CA VAL A 438 0.85 24.96 -23.45
C VAL A 438 0.91 24.90 -21.94
N LEU A 439 1.03 23.71 -21.35
CA LEU A 439 1.31 23.55 -19.93
C LEU A 439 2.79 23.90 -19.70
N THR A 440 3.05 24.99 -19.00
CA THR A 440 4.40 25.50 -18.83
C THR A 440 4.77 25.62 -17.35
N ILE A 441 5.82 24.95 -16.91
CA ILE A 441 6.39 25.13 -15.57
C ILE A 441 7.79 25.68 -15.77
N VAL A 442 8.04 26.86 -15.17
CA VAL A 442 9.28 27.56 -15.33
C VAL A 442 9.86 27.95 -13.98
N THR A 443 11.17 27.86 -13.84
CA THR A 443 11.86 28.45 -12.69
C THR A 443 12.53 29.75 -13.09
N THR A 444 12.59 30.70 -12.17
CA THR A 444 13.25 31.99 -12.40
C THR A 444 13.70 32.60 -11.08
N HIS A 445 14.70 33.48 -11.19
CA HIS A 445 15.11 34.37 -10.11
C HIS A 445 14.82 35.87 -10.42
N TYR A 446 14.21 36.16 -11.58
CA TYR A 446 13.86 37.55 -11.96
C TYR A 446 12.61 38.01 -11.20
N SER A 447 12.71 39.13 -10.50
CA SER A 447 11.59 39.72 -9.73
C SER A 447 10.48 40.25 -10.66
N GLU A 448 10.80 40.70 -11.85
CA GLU A 448 9.89 41.20 -12.86
C GLU A 448 8.91 40.10 -13.34
N LEU A 449 9.37 38.85 -13.44
CA LEU A 449 8.50 37.73 -13.84
C LEU A 449 7.50 37.38 -12.74
N LYS A 450 7.85 37.55 -11.46
CA LYS A 450 6.93 37.35 -10.35
C LYS A 450 5.71 38.27 -10.46
N THR A 451 5.99 39.55 -10.69
CA THR A 451 4.96 40.58 -10.88
C THR A 451 4.16 40.34 -12.14
N PHE A 452 4.83 39.95 -13.23
CA PHE A 452 4.21 39.65 -14.51
C PHE A 452 3.16 38.52 -14.40
N ALA A 453 3.45 37.45 -13.66
CA ALA A 453 2.52 36.35 -13.45
C ALA A 453 1.38 36.70 -12.50
N TYR A 454 1.64 37.50 -11.44
CA TYR A 454 0.65 37.87 -10.45
C TYR A 454 -0.51 38.69 -11.06
N GLY A 455 -0.24 39.51 -12.07
CA GLY A 455 -1.25 40.34 -12.72
C GLY A 455 -2.03 39.68 -13.86
N ARG A 456 -1.75 38.39 -14.21
CA ARG A 456 -2.30 37.77 -15.42
C ARG A 456 -3.15 36.54 -15.13
N GLN A 457 -4.35 36.56 -15.68
CA GLN A 457 -5.24 35.39 -15.62
C GLN A 457 -4.63 34.19 -16.37
N GLY A 458 -4.65 33.03 -15.76
CA GLY A 458 -4.09 31.81 -16.37
C GLY A 458 -2.60 31.58 -16.13
N MET A 459 -1.95 32.47 -15.38
CA MET A 459 -0.61 32.31 -14.84
C MET A 459 -0.65 32.29 -13.31
N GLU A 460 0.22 31.52 -12.68
CA GLU A 460 0.29 31.39 -11.22
C GLU A 460 1.75 31.41 -10.75
N ASN A 461 1.97 31.96 -9.57
CA ASN A 461 3.27 31.91 -8.90
C ASN A 461 3.31 30.73 -7.92
N ALA A 462 4.50 30.20 -7.73
CA ALA A 462 4.83 29.32 -6.62
C ALA A 462 6.21 29.66 -6.09
N SER A 463 6.47 29.37 -4.84
CA SER A 463 7.78 29.54 -4.24
C SER A 463 8.24 28.30 -3.51
N VAL A 464 9.56 28.10 -3.49
CA VAL A 464 10.15 27.08 -2.62
C VAL A 464 10.31 27.71 -1.23
N GLU A 465 9.70 27.03 -0.24
CA GLU A 465 9.73 27.50 1.15
C GLU A 465 11.16 27.53 1.69
N PHE A 466 11.50 28.65 2.29
CA PHE A 466 12.77 28.86 2.96
C PHE A 466 12.51 29.18 4.43
N ASP A 467 13.20 28.49 5.34
CA ASP A 467 13.07 28.77 6.77
C ASP A 467 13.96 29.94 7.18
N PRO A 468 13.38 31.09 7.56
CA PRO A 468 14.16 32.27 7.93
C PRO A 468 14.92 32.11 9.26
N VAL A 469 14.52 31.11 10.09
CA VAL A 469 15.18 30.87 11.38
C VAL A 469 16.40 29.97 11.20
N SER A 470 16.26 28.84 10.51
CA SER A 470 17.39 27.94 10.26
C SER A 470 18.24 28.39 9.06
N LEU A 471 17.72 29.27 8.21
CA LEU A 471 18.25 29.65 6.88
C LEU A 471 18.55 28.45 5.99
N ARG A 472 17.67 27.44 6.05
CA ARG A 472 17.73 26.25 5.21
C ARG A 472 16.48 26.13 4.37
N PRO A 473 16.60 25.63 3.14
CA PRO A 473 15.43 25.31 2.35
C PRO A 473 14.67 24.16 3.01
N THR A 474 13.34 24.27 3.08
CA THR A 474 12.47 23.18 3.52
C THR A 474 12.13 22.24 2.38
N TYR A 475 12.47 22.60 1.14
CA TYR A 475 12.15 21.91 -0.12
C TYR A 475 10.65 21.79 -0.40
N ARG A 476 9.81 22.52 0.31
CA ARG A 476 8.36 22.56 0.08
C ARG A 476 8.01 23.58 -0.98
N LEU A 477 7.06 23.24 -1.84
CA LEU A 477 6.50 24.19 -2.80
C LEU A 477 5.23 24.82 -2.24
N LEU A 478 5.20 26.15 -2.20
CA LEU A 478 4.04 26.96 -1.79
C LEU A 478 3.38 27.50 -3.05
N MET A 479 2.17 27.04 -3.36
CA MET A 479 1.40 27.48 -4.53
C MET A 479 0.72 28.82 -4.25
N GLY A 480 0.67 29.69 -5.28
CA GLY A 480 -0.06 30.96 -5.21
C GLY A 480 0.70 32.10 -4.52
N VAL A 481 1.98 31.89 -4.20
CA VAL A 481 2.84 32.91 -3.55
C VAL A 481 4.17 33.02 -4.26
N PRO A 482 4.55 34.21 -4.74
CA PRO A 482 5.91 34.46 -5.21
C PRO A 482 6.88 34.49 -4.03
N GLY A 483 8.05 33.88 -4.18
CA GLY A 483 9.07 33.87 -3.13
C GLY A 483 9.73 35.23 -2.91
N SER A 484 9.96 35.57 -1.65
CA SER A 484 10.76 36.74 -1.27
C SER A 484 12.25 36.51 -1.48
N SER A 485 13.02 37.60 -1.73
CA SER A 485 14.48 37.52 -1.79
C SER A 485 15.06 37.50 -0.38
N ASN A 486 15.93 36.53 -0.09
CA ASN A 486 16.54 36.36 1.23
C ASN A 486 18.04 36.61 1.22
N ALA A 487 18.60 37.24 0.17
CA ALA A 487 20.03 37.42 0.02
C ALA A 487 20.66 38.17 1.19
N PHE A 488 20.05 39.26 1.64
CA PHE A 488 20.57 40.07 2.76
C PHE A 488 20.55 39.28 4.09
N ASN A 489 19.50 38.54 4.37
CA ASN A 489 19.40 37.70 5.58
C ASN A 489 20.45 36.59 5.57
N ILE A 490 20.66 35.97 4.42
CA ILE A 490 21.69 34.94 4.24
C ILE A 490 23.09 35.54 4.41
N SER A 491 23.40 36.70 3.77
CA SER A 491 24.70 37.37 3.86
C SER A 491 25.02 37.81 5.28
N ARG A 492 24.06 38.38 6.00
CA ARG A 492 24.20 38.74 7.42
C ARG A 492 24.61 37.55 8.27
N ARG A 493 23.98 36.42 8.08
CA ARG A 493 24.29 35.21 8.85
C ARG A 493 25.58 34.51 8.46
N LEU A 494 26.02 34.67 7.21
CA LEU A 494 27.34 34.24 6.76
C LEU A 494 28.47 35.12 7.29
N GLY A 495 28.13 36.22 7.99
CA GLY A 495 29.13 37.09 8.65
C GLY A 495 29.51 38.34 7.84
N LEU A 496 28.68 38.70 6.84
CA LEU A 496 28.88 40.00 6.16
C LEU A 496 28.45 41.12 7.10
N ASP A 497 29.31 42.16 7.23
CA ASP A 497 29.08 43.29 8.13
C ASP A 497 27.74 43.98 7.83
N ASP A 498 27.04 44.38 8.87
CA ASP A 498 25.72 45.02 8.76
C ASP A 498 25.78 46.33 8.00
N ASP A 499 26.88 47.10 8.13
CA ASP A 499 27.10 48.34 7.39
C ASP A 499 27.15 48.12 5.87
N ILE A 500 27.68 46.98 5.41
CA ILE A 500 27.73 46.63 4.00
C ILE A 500 26.32 46.27 3.52
N ILE A 501 25.53 45.54 4.34
CA ILE A 501 24.18 45.15 4.03
C ILE A 501 23.23 46.34 3.98
N GLU A 502 23.36 47.28 4.95
CA GLU A 502 22.54 48.51 4.97
C GLU A 502 22.90 49.43 3.78
N ASN A 503 24.16 49.55 3.44
CA ASN A 503 24.60 50.28 2.27
C ASN A 503 24.08 49.62 0.97
N ALA A 504 24.14 48.29 0.88
CA ALA A 504 23.59 47.56 -0.26
C ALA A 504 22.05 47.79 -0.39
N GLY A 505 21.34 47.86 0.74
CA GLY A 505 19.90 48.19 0.77
C GLY A 505 19.59 49.60 0.20
N SER A 506 20.52 50.56 0.40
CA SER A 506 20.35 51.91 -0.12
C SER A 506 20.46 52.03 -1.66
N PHE A 507 21.05 51.03 -2.32
CA PHE A 507 21.12 50.95 -3.79
C PHE A 507 19.85 50.32 -4.43
N LEU A 508 18.95 49.76 -3.63
CA LEU A 508 17.66 49.27 -4.15
C LEU A 508 16.70 50.43 -4.39
N THR A 509 15.95 50.39 -5.47
CA THR A 509 14.91 51.40 -5.75
C THR A 509 13.75 51.22 -4.76
N GLN A 510 13.07 52.35 -4.41
CA GLN A 510 11.93 52.35 -3.48
C GLN A 510 10.79 51.43 -3.95
N GLU A 511 10.60 51.30 -5.26
CA GLU A 511 9.57 50.40 -5.84
C GLU A 511 9.89 48.92 -5.57
N HIS A 512 11.17 48.55 -5.66
CA HIS A 512 11.61 47.17 -5.33
C HIS A 512 11.42 46.86 -3.84
N VAL A 513 11.74 47.77 -2.95
CA VAL A 513 11.58 47.57 -1.49
C VAL A 513 10.14 47.42 -1.12
N HIS A 514 9.24 48.30 -1.62
CA HIS A 514 7.82 48.22 -1.34
C HIS A 514 7.15 46.93 -1.89
N MET A 515 7.58 46.50 -3.08
CA MET A 515 7.09 45.21 -3.66
C MET A 515 7.55 44.02 -2.83
N GLU A 516 8.80 43.96 -2.38
CA GLU A 516 9.29 42.87 -1.54
C GLU A 516 8.62 42.82 -0.16
N ASP A 517 8.25 43.96 0.42
CA ASP A 517 7.52 43.99 1.68
C ASP A 517 6.09 43.42 1.52
N VAL A 518 5.38 43.79 0.47
CA VAL A 518 4.06 43.23 0.15
C VAL A 518 4.16 41.70 -0.12
N LEU A 519 5.17 41.25 -0.84
CA LEU A 519 5.41 39.84 -1.10
C LEU A 519 5.69 39.06 0.18
N LYS A 520 6.44 39.61 1.12
CA LYS A 520 6.71 39.02 2.44
C LYS A 520 5.46 38.87 3.29
N GLU A 521 4.61 39.91 3.30
CA GLU A 521 3.33 39.90 4.02
C GLU A 521 2.40 38.80 3.47
N LEU A 522 2.27 38.73 2.14
CA LEU A 522 1.50 37.69 1.45
C LEU A 522 2.04 36.27 1.71
N GLU A 523 3.38 36.11 1.73
CA GLU A 523 4.02 34.81 2.06
C GLU A 523 3.71 34.40 3.52
N GLY A 524 3.70 35.38 4.45
CA GLY A 524 3.32 35.17 5.84
C GLY A 524 1.87 34.72 6.02
N GLU A 525 0.91 35.45 5.43
CA GLU A 525 -0.52 35.11 5.48
C GLU A 525 -0.81 33.75 4.83
N ARG A 526 -0.15 33.47 3.70
CA ARG A 526 -0.32 32.18 3.01
C ARG A 526 0.21 31.01 3.82
N ARG A 527 1.36 31.19 4.49
CA ARG A 527 1.97 30.18 5.38
C ARG A 527 1.04 29.83 6.54
N GLU A 528 0.40 30.85 7.12
CA GLU A 528 -0.61 30.67 8.16
C GLU A 528 -1.84 29.95 7.64
N TYR A 529 -2.35 30.36 6.47
CA TYR A 529 -3.47 29.69 5.79
C TYR A 529 -3.17 28.23 5.45
N GLU A 530 -1.97 27.90 4.97
CA GLU A 530 -1.61 26.52 4.68
C GLU A 530 -1.46 25.67 5.93
N THR A 531 -1.00 26.25 7.03
CA THR A 531 -0.91 25.57 8.31
C THR A 531 -2.31 25.21 8.81
N GLN A 532 -3.23 26.17 8.77
CA GLN A 532 -4.65 25.95 9.11
C GLN A 532 -5.32 24.91 8.18
N ASN A 533 -5.06 24.98 6.88
CA ASN A 533 -5.58 23.99 5.93
C ASN A 533 -5.05 22.58 6.17
N ARG A 534 -3.78 22.44 6.62
CA ARG A 534 -3.22 21.15 7.01
C ARG A 534 -3.93 20.57 8.24
N GLU A 535 -4.18 21.40 9.23
CA GLU A 535 -4.93 21.00 10.42
C GLU A 535 -6.36 20.57 10.05
N ILE A 536 -7.03 21.35 9.21
CA ILE A 536 -8.38 21.03 8.71
C ILE A 536 -8.38 19.68 7.95
N ARG A 537 -7.40 19.44 7.07
CA ARG A 537 -7.29 18.18 6.34
C ARG A 537 -6.99 16.99 7.26
N SER A 538 -6.14 17.17 8.27
CA SER A 538 -5.85 16.11 9.24
C SER A 538 -7.07 15.77 10.10
N LEU A 539 -7.79 16.79 10.57
CA LEU A 539 -9.04 16.63 11.31
C LEU A 539 -10.14 15.98 10.47
N LYS A 540 -10.22 16.33 9.18
CA LYS A 540 -11.17 15.72 8.26
C LYS A 540 -10.86 14.24 8.00
N ALA A 541 -9.58 13.89 7.83
CA ALA A 541 -9.15 12.50 7.67
C ALA A 541 -9.40 11.68 8.94
N GLU A 542 -9.14 12.26 10.13
CA GLU A 542 -9.43 11.62 11.41
C GLU A 542 -10.94 11.42 11.62
N SER A 543 -11.75 12.44 11.29
CA SER A 543 -13.21 12.36 11.32
C SER A 543 -13.76 11.25 10.42
N GLU A 544 -13.24 11.12 9.21
CA GLU A 544 -13.66 10.06 8.28
C GLU A 544 -13.25 8.66 8.78
N ARG A 545 -12.05 8.54 9.35
CA ARG A 545 -11.60 7.29 9.98
C ARG A 545 -12.49 6.90 11.17
N ILE A 546 -12.81 7.86 12.05
CA ILE A 546 -13.71 7.62 13.18
C ILE A 546 -15.10 7.20 12.70
N LYS A 547 -15.60 7.83 11.63
CA LYS A 547 -16.89 7.51 11.03
C LYS A 547 -16.93 6.08 10.47
N GLN A 548 -15.86 5.65 9.78
CA GLN A 548 -15.74 4.28 9.27
C GLN A 548 -15.68 3.26 10.41
N GLU A 549 -14.91 3.55 11.45
CA GLU A 549 -14.81 2.68 12.62
C GLU A 549 -16.14 2.56 13.36
N LEU A 550 -16.86 3.68 13.49
CA LEU A 550 -18.20 3.70 14.11
C LEU A 550 -19.22 2.92 13.27
N GLN A 551 -19.11 2.97 11.96
CA GLN A 551 -19.97 2.21 11.05
C GLN A 551 -19.68 0.70 11.14
N HIS A 552 -18.41 0.31 11.26
CA HIS A 552 -18.01 -1.08 11.49
C HIS A 552 -18.52 -1.60 12.84
N GLN A 553 -18.33 -0.83 13.91
CA GLN A 553 -18.83 -1.20 15.24
C GLN A 553 -20.36 -1.32 15.27
N LYS A 554 -21.07 -0.47 14.54
CA LYS A 554 -22.53 -0.55 14.40
C LYS A 554 -22.96 -1.86 13.71
N GLN A 555 -22.27 -2.25 12.65
CA GLN A 555 -22.53 -3.51 11.96
C GLN A 555 -22.26 -4.72 12.86
N GLU A 556 -21.15 -4.70 13.60
CA GLU A 556 -20.86 -5.77 14.56
C GLU A 556 -21.90 -5.87 15.68
N LEU A 557 -22.36 -4.74 16.19
CA LEU A 557 -23.42 -4.72 17.20
C LEU A 557 -24.75 -5.25 16.67
N GLU A 558 -25.12 -4.91 15.42
CA GLU A 558 -26.31 -5.45 14.77
C GLU A 558 -26.19 -6.95 14.56
N HIS A 559 -25.03 -7.43 14.16
CA HIS A 559 -24.78 -8.87 14.01
C HIS A 559 -24.89 -9.61 15.36
N ARG A 560 -24.24 -9.10 16.40
CA ARG A 560 -24.35 -9.67 17.77
C ARG A 560 -25.78 -9.63 18.31
N LYS A 561 -26.51 -8.53 18.07
CA LYS A 561 -27.93 -8.42 18.44
C LYS A 561 -28.77 -9.49 17.76
N ASN A 562 -28.58 -9.68 16.45
CA ASN A 562 -29.32 -10.68 15.69
C ASN A 562 -28.98 -12.11 16.13
N GLU A 563 -27.73 -12.38 16.48
CA GLU A 563 -27.30 -13.68 17.02
C GLU A 563 -27.93 -13.96 18.38
N ILE A 564 -27.95 -12.96 19.29
CA ILE A 564 -28.61 -13.10 20.61
C ILE A 564 -30.11 -13.34 20.43
N LEU A 565 -30.77 -12.59 19.56
CA LEU A 565 -32.20 -12.78 19.26
C LEU A 565 -32.51 -14.16 18.66
N ARG A 566 -31.63 -14.67 17.81
CA ARG A 566 -31.75 -16.02 17.23
C ARG A 566 -31.62 -17.07 18.32
N LYS A 567 -30.59 -17.01 19.17
CA LYS A 567 -30.39 -17.93 20.30
C LYS A 567 -31.53 -17.87 21.30
N ALA A 568 -32.04 -16.67 21.59
CA ALA A 568 -33.20 -16.52 22.47
C ALA A 568 -34.48 -17.14 21.89
N ARG A 569 -34.71 -17.04 20.58
CA ARG A 569 -35.82 -17.70 19.88
C ARG A 569 -35.68 -19.23 19.91
N GLU A 570 -34.48 -19.73 19.61
CA GLU A 570 -34.18 -21.16 19.65
C GLU A 570 -34.44 -21.75 21.06
N GLN A 571 -33.98 -21.04 22.10
CA GLN A 571 -34.25 -21.44 23.50
C GLN A 571 -35.73 -21.38 23.87
N ALA A 572 -36.43 -20.34 23.41
CA ALA A 572 -37.88 -20.25 23.63
C ALA A 572 -38.65 -21.36 22.93
N ASP A 573 -38.29 -21.72 21.69
CA ASP A 573 -38.86 -22.80 20.94
C ASP A 573 -38.60 -24.18 21.60
N GLU A 574 -37.40 -24.36 22.12
CA GLU A 574 -37.02 -25.59 22.82
C GLU A 574 -37.79 -25.71 24.14
N LEU A 575 -37.92 -24.63 24.89
CA LEU A 575 -38.73 -24.56 26.12
C LEU A 575 -40.21 -24.81 25.79
N TYR A 576 -40.75 -24.25 24.72
CA TYR A 576 -42.13 -24.47 24.31
C TYR A 576 -42.36 -25.95 23.91
N ARG A 577 -41.42 -26.55 23.19
CA ARG A 577 -41.50 -27.97 22.81
C ARG A 577 -41.40 -28.92 24.00
N SER A 578 -40.54 -28.62 24.96
CA SER A 578 -40.42 -29.42 26.21
C SER A 578 -41.69 -29.32 27.04
N SER A 579 -42.21 -28.10 27.26
CA SER A 579 -43.44 -27.85 28.00
C SER A 579 -44.66 -28.53 27.36
N ARG A 580 -44.71 -28.50 26.02
CA ARG A 580 -45.79 -29.22 25.28
C ARG A 580 -45.69 -30.73 25.46
N ARG A 581 -44.48 -31.32 25.40
CA ARG A 581 -44.27 -32.76 25.64
C ARG A 581 -44.63 -33.15 27.05
N GLU A 582 -44.30 -32.35 28.06
CA GLU A 582 -44.68 -32.58 29.47
C GLU A 582 -46.20 -32.50 29.63
N THR A 583 -46.85 -31.50 29.01
CA THR A 583 -48.30 -31.34 29.06
C THR A 583 -48.99 -32.52 28.39
N GLU A 584 -48.53 -33.00 27.21
CA GLU A 584 -49.03 -34.16 26.53
C GLU A 584 -48.82 -35.46 27.34
N ALA A 585 -47.67 -35.58 28.03
CA ALA A 585 -47.43 -36.73 28.92
C ALA A 585 -48.41 -36.75 30.12
N VAL A 586 -48.63 -35.60 30.78
CA VAL A 586 -49.60 -35.44 31.89
C VAL A 586 -51.04 -35.73 31.41
N LEU A 587 -51.41 -35.22 30.24
CA LEU A 587 -52.72 -35.50 29.64
C LEU A 587 -52.90 -36.99 29.30
N LYS A 588 -51.85 -37.69 28.88
CA LYS A 588 -51.85 -39.12 28.61
C LYS A 588 -51.97 -39.94 29.90
N GLU A 589 -51.31 -39.54 30.99
CA GLU A 589 -51.47 -40.14 32.30
C GLU A 589 -52.89 -39.94 32.85
N LEU A 590 -53.45 -38.73 32.75
CA LEU A 590 -54.84 -38.46 33.15
C LEU A 590 -55.87 -39.22 32.34
N ARG A 591 -55.63 -39.43 31.01
CA ARG A 591 -56.51 -40.26 30.16
C ARG A 591 -56.46 -41.75 30.54
N LYS A 592 -55.32 -42.28 30.92
CA LYS A 592 -55.13 -43.64 31.41
C LYS A 592 -55.86 -43.87 32.76
N MET A 593 -55.88 -42.84 33.65
CA MET A 593 -56.52 -42.89 34.96
C MET A 593 -58.07 -42.79 34.88
N LYS A 594 -58.63 -42.32 33.75
CA LYS A 594 -60.03 -42.09 33.57
C LYS A 594 -60.82 -43.42 33.42
N THR A 595 -60.18 -44.56 33.27
CA THR A 595 -60.80 -45.88 33.07
C THR A 595 -60.97 -46.69 34.34
N ASP A 596 -60.42 -46.32 35.56
CA ASP A 596 -60.40 -47.23 36.73
C ASP A 596 -60.49 -46.57 38.11
N PHE A 597 -60.93 -45.31 38.29
CA PHE A 597 -60.87 -44.72 39.62
C PHE A 597 -62.03 -43.81 40.02
N ASP A 598 -62.34 -43.82 41.38
CA ASP A 598 -63.38 -43.09 42.09
C ASP A 598 -63.05 -41.53 42.16
N ALA A 599 -64.10 -40.70 42.20
CA ALA A 599 -63.98 -39.22 42.00
C ALA A 599 -62.98 -38.49 42.96
N LYS A 600 -62.69 -39.04 44.14
CA LYS A 600 -61.75 -38.52 45.13
C LYS A 600 -60.25 -38.68 44.66
N GLN A 601 -59.99 -39.78 44.00
CA GLN A 601 -58.64 -40.07 43.46
C GLN A 601 -58.36 -39.28 42.23
N LEU A 602 -59.32 -38.90 41.42
CA LEU A 602 -59.21 -38.05 40.26
C LEU A 602 -58.85 -36.59 40.60
N GLN A 603 -59.45 -36.15 41.80
CA GLN A 603 -59.21 -34.81 42.29
C GLN A 603 -57.79 -34.65 42.88
N ALA A 604 -57.29 -35.70 43.57
CA ALA A 604 -55.90 -35.73 44.07
C ALA A 604 -54.86 -35.82 42.91
N ALA A 605 -55.14 -36.57 41.88
CA ALA A 605 -54.28 -36.65 40.67
C ALA A 605 -54.26 -35.34 39.91
N ALA A 606 -55.37 -34.63 39.77
CA ALA A 606 -55.46 -33.32 39.15
C ALA A 606 -54.73 -32.23 39.93
N GLU A 607 -54.78 -32.27 41.28
CA GLU A 607 -53.98 -31.38 42.10
C GLU A 607 -52.48 -31.69 42.03
N ALA A 608 -52.07 -32.95 42.01
CA ALA A 608 -50.68 -33.35 41.82
C ALA A 608 -50.12 -32.94 40.44
N ALA A 609 -50.94 -33.09 39.39
CA ALA A 609 -50.61 -32.63 38.04
C ALA A 609 -50.48 -31.10 37.96
N ARG A 610 -51.39 -30.36 38.68
CA ARG A 610 -51.31 -28.89 38.76
C ARG A 610 -50.11 -28.40 39.57
N LYS A 611 -49.70 -29.11 40.62
CA LYS A 611 -48.47 -28.86 41.33
C LYS A 611 -47.21 -29.14 40.52
N LYS A 612 -47.19 -30.20 39.69
CA LYS A 612 -46.07 -30.48 38.77
C LYS A 612 -45.93 -29.41 37.69
N LEU A 613 -47.04 -28.97 37.10
CA LEU A 613 -47.04 -27.87 36.10
C LEU A 613 -46.66 -26.54 36.73
N GLN A 614 -47.08 -26.24 37.98
CA GLN A 614 -46.64 -25.01 38.67
C GLN A 614 -45.15 -25.00 39.00
N LYS A 615 -44.54 -26.17 39.22
CA LYS A 615 -43.09 -26.28 39.48
C LYS A 615 -42.24 -26.08 38.24
N SER A 616 -42.72 -26.42 37.07
CA SER A 616 -42.01 -26.23 35.79
C SER A 616 -42.07 -24.77 35.28
N PHE A 617 -42.99 -23.95 35.75
CA PHE A 617 -43.15 -22.55 35.40
C PHE A 617 -42.46 -21.56 36.37
N ALA A 618 -41.87 -22.02 37.46
CA ALA A 618 -41.08 -21.19 38.38
C ALA A 618 -39.65 -21.07 37.82
N ALA A 619 -39.43 -20.18 36.84
CA ALA A 619 -38.10 -19.73 36.52
C ALA A 619 -37.55 -19.00 37.76
N GLU A 620 -36.55 -19.55 38.41
CA GLU A 620 -35.81 -18.92 39.47
C GLU A 620 -35.09 -17.69 38.90
N THR A 621 -35.67 -16.49 39.05
CA THR A 621 -34.91 -15.26 38.97
C THR A 621 -33.92 -15.27 40.13
N PRO A 622 -32.62 -15.11 39.94
CA PRO A 622 -31.65 -15.07 41.01
C PRO A 622 -31.99 -13.85 41.91
N VAL A 623 -32.46 -14.11 43.13
CA VAL A 623 -32.70 -13.08 44.16
C VAL A 623 -31.35 -12.72 44.74
N PRO A 624 -30.93 -11.44 44.73
CA PRO A 624 -29.68 -11.03 45.37
C PRO A 624 -29.66 -11.41 46.86
N GLU A 625 -28.56 -11.95 47.33
CA GLU A 625 -28.35 -12.21 48.78
C GLU A 625 -28.32 -10.87 49.55
N GLY A 626 -29.26 -10.65 50.43
CA GLY A 626 -29.35 -9.49 51.28
C GLY A 626 -30.45 -9.64 52.36
N GLU A 627 -30.31 -8.91 53.46
CA GLU A 627 -31.27 -8.93 54.53
C GLU A 627 -32.56 -8.16 54.17
N PRO A 628 -33.77 -8.66 54.50
CA PRO A 628 -35.01 -7.95 54.28
C PRO A 628 -35.03 -6.63 55.08
N LEU A 629 -35.54 -5.57 54.45
CA LEU A 629 -35.66 -4.27 55.12
C LEU A 629 -36.71 -4.29 56.22
N THR A 630 -36.37 -3.73 57.38
CA THR A 630 -37.33 -3.46 58.46
C THR A 630 -37.79 -2.00 58.35
N PRO A 631 -38.98 -1.64 58.91
CA PRO A 631 -39.46 -0.27 58.87
C PRO A 631 -38.51 0.75 59.55
N GLN A 632 -37.66 0.29 60.47
CA GLN A 632 -36.65 1.10 61.13
C GLN A 632 -35.35 1.32 60.32
N THR A 633 -35.06 0.44 59.34
CA THR A 633 -33.85 0.49 58.53
C THR A 633 -34.09 1.08 57.15
N ALA A 634 -35.35 1.31 56.75
CA ALA A 634 -35.72 1.89 55.48
C ALA A 634 -35.52 3.42 55.47
N LYS A 635 -34.73 3.94 54.53
CA LYS A 635 -34.51 5.38 54.39
C LYS A 635 -34.84 5.83 52.95
N ALA A 636 -35.45 7.01 52.80
CA ALA A 636 -35.67 7.62 51.49
C ALA A 636 -34.34 7.83 50.79
N GLY A 637 -34.30 7.53 49.47
CA GLY A 637 -33.10 7.56 48.66
C GLY A 637 -32.29 6.24 48.62
N GLN A 638 -32.68 5.22 49.37
CA GLN A 638 -32.01 3.92 49.43
C GLN A 638 -32.43 3.05 48.23
N THR A 639 -31.46 2.44 47.56
CA THR A 639 -31.73 1.46 46.48
C THR A 639 -32.04 0.10 47.05
N VAL A 640 -33.14 -0.48 46.63
CA VAL A 640 -33.69 -1.75 47.12
C VAL A 640 -34.09 -2.64 45.97
N PHE A 641 -33.96 -3.95 46.15
CA PHE A 641 -34.49 -4.94 45.22
C PHE A 641 -35.88 -5.41 45.70
N LEU A 642 -36.89 -5.32 44.83
CA LEU A 642 -38.26 -5.74 45.16
C LEU A 642 -38.45 -7.20 44.79
N LYS A 643 -38.70 -8.05 45.79
CA LYS A 643 -38.96 -9.50 45.60
C LYS A 643 -40.20 -9.78 44.76
N SER A 644 -41.22 -8.96 44.87
CA SER A 644 -42.49 -9.14 44.17
C SER A 644 -42.43 -8.84 42.68
N LEU A 645 -41.48 -8.02 42.25
CA LEU A 645 -41.36 -7.56 40.85
C LEU A 645 -40.02 -7.97 40.17
N GLY A 646 -39.09 -8.54 40.97
CA GLY A 646 -37.77 -8.96 40.43
C GLY A 646 -36.94 -7.79 39.86
N LYS A 647 -37.12 -6.55 40.40
CA LYS A 647 -36.47 -5.35 39.88
C LYS A 647 -35.93 -4.43 40.96
N ASP A 648 -34.91 -3.68 40.62
CA ASP A 648 -34.34 -2.66 41.50
C ASP A 648 -35.17 -1.37 41.48
N GLY A 649 -35.30 -0.73 42.62
CA GLY A 649 -35.99 0.53 42.76
C GLY A 649 -35.38 1.40 43.87
N THR A 650 -35.74 2.68 43.91
CA THR A 650 -35.29 3.64 44.96
C THR A 650 -36.46 4.02 45.84
N ILE A 651 -36.28 3.95 47.16
CA ILE A 651 -37.29 4.37 48.13
C ILE A 651 -37.48 5.89 48.07
N ILE A 652 -38.72 6.34 47.80
CA ILE A 652 -39.10 7.77 47.80
C ILE A 652 -39.64 8.19 49.17
N ALA A 653 -40.48 7.35 49.79
CA ALA A 653 -41.09 7.67 51.09
C ALA A 653 -41.30 6.40 51.93
N VAL A 654 -41.23 6.56 53.23
CA VAL A 654 -41.46 5.47 54.19
C VAL A 654 -42.66 5.87 55.11
N ASN A 655 -43.75 5.08 55.08
CA ASN A 655 -44.97 5.29 55.85
C ASN A 655 -45.25 4.06 56.73
N GLY A 656 -44.72 4.10 57.96
CA GLY A 656 -44.90 2.99 58.90
C GLY A 656 -44.30 1.68 58.39
N SER A 657 -45.13 0.65 58.12
CA SER A 657 -44.65 -0.66 57.58
C SER A 657 -44.58 -0.76 56.05
N GLU A 658 -44.97 0.32 55.35
CA GLU A 658 -44.99 0.39 53.91
C GLU A 658 -43.97 1.39 53.41
N VAL A 659 -43.33 1.06 52.25
CA VAL A 659 -42.37 1.91 51.56
C VAL A 659 -42.83 2.16 50.11
N THR A 660 -42.80 3.40 49.69
CA THR A 660 -43.04 3.78 48.32
C THR A 660 -41.73 3.75 47.57
N VAL A 661 -41.66 2.87 46.55
CA VAL A 661 -40.44 2.65 45.73
C VAL A 661 -40.70 3.09 44.31
N GLN A 662 -39.74 3.79 43.74
CA GLN A 662 -39.73 4.16 42.33
C GLN A 662 -38.88 3.18 41.54
N ILE A 663 -39.48 2.62 40.46
CA ILE A 663 -38.85 1.73 39.50
C ILE A 663 -38.96 2.40 38.11
N GLY A 664 -37.90 3.08 37.67
CA GLY A 664 -37.96 3.90 36.47
C GLY A 664 -38.98 5.03 36.59
N ILE A 665 -40.05 5.05 35.80
CA ILE A 665 -41.12 6.05 35.82
C ILE A 665 -42.33 5.65 36.72
N LEU A 666 -42.36 4.39 37.17
CA LEU A 666 -43.48 3.87 37.97
C LEU A 666 -43.17 4.02 39.48
N LYS A 667 -44.16 4.49 40.25
CA LYS A 667 -44.14 4.52 41.71
C LYS A 667 -45.08 3.44 42.24
N THR A 668 -44.58 2.58 43.13
CA THR A 668 -45.39 1.50 43.77
C THR A 668 -45.15 1.49 45.28
N THR A 669 -46.21 1.17 46.07
CA THR A 669 -46.09 1.02 47.51
C THR A 669 -46.08 -0.45 47.85
N VAL A 670 -45.05 -0.88 48.59
CA VAL A 670 -44.85 -2.28 49.01
C VAL A 670 -44.48 -2.36 50.48
N LYS A 671 -44.67 -3.52 51.12
CA LYS A 671 -44.25 -3.69 52.51
C LYS A 671 -42.72 -3.74 52.62
N ALA A 672 -42.16 -3.12 53.62
CA ALA A 672 -40.70 -3.03 53.81
C ALA A 672 -40.03 -4.43 53.84
N LYS A 673 -40.68 -5.48 54.34
CA LYS A 673 -40.19 -6.87 54.36
C LYS A 673 -40.04 -7.51 52.95
N ASP A 674 -40.72 -6.97 51.93
CA ASP A 674 -40.67 -7.46 50.56
C ASP A 674 -39.55 -6.78 49.73
N CYS A 675 -38.78 -5.91 50.39
CA CYS A 675 -37.63 -5.24 49.83
C CYS A 675 -36.33 -5.76 50.48
N ILE A 676 -35.30 -5.98 49.66
CA ILE A 676 -33.93 -6.34 50.08
C ILE A 676 -33.05 -5.09 49.96
N ALA A 677 -32.31 -4.76 51.02
CA ALA A 677 -31.33 -3.65 50.97
C ALA A 677 -30.13 -4.03 50.12
N MET A 678 -29.90 -3.25 49.07
CA MET A 678 -28.65 -3.35 48.32
C MET A 678 -27.58 -2.51 49.05
N ARG A 679 -26.46 -3.13 49.44
CA ARG A 679 -25.32 -2.40 50.05
C ARG A 679 -24.71 -1.48 49.01
N GLY A 680 -25.14 -0.21 49.02
CA GLY A 680 -24.51 0.85 48.25
C GLY A 680 -23.15 1.22 48.89
N LYS A 681 -22.10 1.24 48.11
CA LYS A 681 -20.81 1.81 48.51
C LYS A 681 -21.02 3.30 48.81
N ALA A 682 -20.86 3.69 50.06
CA ALA A 682 -20.83 5.08 50.49
C ALA A 682 -19.66 5.82 49.81
N LYS A 683 -19.95 6.95 49.19
CA LYS A 683 -18.94 7.92 48.76
C LYS A 683 -18.40 8.66 49.97
N SER A 684 -17.18 8.38 50.40
CA SER A 684 -16.41 9.25 51.28
C SER A 684 -15.56 10.19 50.43
N ASN A 685 -15.75 11.49 50.65
CA ASN A 685 -14.82 12.52 50.19
C ASN A 685 -13.53 12.43 51.01
N ALA A 686 -12.40 12.18 50.37
CA ALA A 686 -11.08 12.65 50.77
C ALA A 686 -10.12 12.56 49.59
N ALA A 687 -9.34 13.60 49.45
CA ALA A 687 -8.36 13.86 48.42
C ALA A 687 -7.18 12.86 48.42
N GLY A 688 -6.56 12.66 47.27
CA GLY A 688 -5.17 12.18 47.22
C GLY A 688 -4.92 11.06 46.24
N GLU A 689 -4.33 11.45 45.13
CA GLU A 689 -3.28 10.78 44.38
C GLU A 689 -3.38 9.31 43.90
N ASN A 690 -3.34 9.24 42.59
CA ASN A 690 -2.53 8.35 41.74
C ASN A 690 -2.86 6.85 41.50
N PHE A 691 -2.82 6.58 40.19
CA PHE A 691 -2.52 5.35 39.48
C PHE A 691 -3.62 4.34 39.16
N GLY A 692 -3.93 4.30 37.86
CA GLY A 692 -3.84 3.04 37.10
C GLY A 692 -5.12 2.30 36.76
N LYS A 693 -5.56 2.48 35.49
CA LYS A 693 -6.16 1.48 34.60
C LYS A 693 -7.60 1.00 34.74
N LYS A 694 -8.37 1.45 33.71
CA LYS A 694 -9.40 0.72 32.93
C LYS A 694 -10.64 0.15 33.65
N ARG A 695 -11.73 0.88 33.45
CA ARG A 695 -12.99 0.41 32.84
C ARG A 695 -13.95 1.59 32.70
N LYS A 696 -14.05 2.14 31.47
CA LYS A 696 -15.06 3.18 31.14
C LYS A 696 -16.40 2.50 30.84
N GLY A 697 -17.39 2.80 31.62
CA GLY A 697 -18.77 2.44 31.33
C GLY A 697 -19.40 3.38 30.30
N PHE A 698 -20.33 2.84 29.53
CA PHE A 698 -21.02 3.41 28.37
C PHE A 698 -21.77 4.74 28.59
N ALA A 699 -21.94 5.20 29.82
CA ALA A 699 -22.66 6.44 30.16
C ALA A 699 -21.83 7.72 29.96
N HIS A 700 -20.49 7.62 29.95
CA HIS A 700 -19.64 8.81 29.80
C HIS A 700 -19.46 9.30 28.35
N GLN A 701 -19.76 8.46 27.39
CA GLN A 701 -19.62 8.80 25.97
C GLN A 701 -20.79 9.64 25.44
N PHE A 702 -21.97 9.58 26.09
CA PHE A 702 -23.13 10.40 25.69
C PHE A 702 -23.02 11.86 26.19
N PHE A 703 -22.32 12.09 27.30
CA PHE A 703 -22.08 13.44 27.82
C PHE A 703 -20.97 14.19 27.06
N VAL A 704 -19.94 13.49 26.60
CA VAL A 704 -18.80 14.10 25.88
C VAL A 704 -19.18 14.57 24.48
N SER A 705 -20.12 13.91 23.80
CA SER A 705 -20.54 14.33 22.45
C SER A 705 -21.43 15.58 22.43
N LYS A 706 -22.11 15.92 23.54
CA LYS A 706 -22.90 17.16 23.65
C LYS A 706 -22.10 18.34 24.20
N SER A 707 -21.04 18.08 24.99
CA SER A 707 -20.17 19.15 25.52
C SER A 707 -19.26 19.79 24.47
N ILE A 708 -19.02 19.14 23.33
CA ILE A 708 -18.22 19.67 22.22
C ILE A 708 -18.99 20.70 21.39
N GLY A 709 -20.31 20.78 21.54
CA GLY A 709 -21.15 21.75 20.84
C GLY A 709 -21.75 22.87 21.73
N ALA A 710 -21.58 22.79 23.03
CA ALA A 710 -22.13 23.79 23.95
C ALA A 710 -21.27 25.06 23.93
N ARG A 711 -21.85 26.13 23.45
CA ARG A 711 -21.22 27.46 23.47
C ARG A 711 -21.25 28.03 24.89
N THR A 712 -20.12 28.56 25.32
CA THR A 712 -20.02 29.29 26.61
C THR A 712 -20.59 30.68 26.54
N GLU A 713 -21.02 31.10 25.34
CA GLU A 713 -21.60 32.40 25.08
C GLU A 713 -22.68 32.35 23.98
N VAL A 714 -23.65 33.24 24.08
CA VAL A 714 -24.70 33.46 23.07
C VAL A 714 -24.76 34.93 22.69
N ASP A 715 -24.74 35.21 21.38
CA ASP A 715 -24.80 36.58 20.84
C ASP A 715 -26.22 36.86 20.34
N VAL A 716 -26.88 37.81 20.99
CA VAL A 716 -28.25 38.24 20.66
C VAL A 716 -28.32 39.71 20.20
N ARG A 717 -27.18 40.27 19.78
CA ARG A 717 -27.15 41.64 19.26
C ARG A 717 -27.96 41.76 17.98
N GLY A 718 -28.79 42.80 17.88
CA GLY A 718 -29.64 43.05 16.71
C GLY A 718 -30.90 42.20 16.64
N MET A 719 -31.16 41.32 17.62
CA MET A 719 -32.41 40.59 17.75
C MET A 719 -33.49 41.40 18.45
N THR A 720 -34.76 41.12 18.17
CA THR A 720 -35.90 41.58 18.95
C THR A 720 -36.01 40.74 20.25
N MET A 721 -36.80 41.20 21.21
CA MET A 721 -37.02 40.44 22.47
C MET A 721 -37.61 39.04 22.19
N ASP A 722 -38.56 38.98 21.25
CA ASP A 722 -39.24 37.72 20.90
C ASP A 722 -38.30 36.71 20.19
N GLU A 723 -37.22 37.15 19.58
CA GLU A 723 -36.17 36.31 18.99
C GLU A 723 -35.07 35.97 19.98
N ALA A 724 -34.74 36.88 20.88
CA ALA A 724 -33.66 36.72 21.85
C ALA A 724 -34.01 35.71 22.94
N ILE A 725 -35.25 35.70 23.45
CA ILE A 725 -35.69 34.77 24.54
C ILE A 725 -35.53 33.32 24.09
N PRO A 726 -36.06 32.83 22.95
CA PRO A 726 -35.89 31.45 22.53
C PRO A 726 -34.42 31.07 22.27
N ALA A 727 -33.62 32.01 21.79
CA ALA A 727 -32.17 31.78 21.55
C ALA A 727 -31.40 31.60 22.88
N VAL A 728 -31.74 32.40 23.88
CA VAL A 728 -31.15 32.32 25.21
C VAL A 728 -31.58 31.04 25.92
N ASP A 729 -32.89 30.69 25.91
CA ASP A 729 -33.40 29.45 26.50
C ASP A 729 -32.71 28.21 25.93
N LYS A 730 -32.60 28.14 24.61
CA LYS A 730 -31.89 27.04 23.99
C LYS A 730 -30.42 26.98 24.42
N ALA A 731 -29.74 28.12 24.50
CA ALA A 731 -28.35 28.17 24.94
C ALA A 731 -28.20 27.79 26.42
N MET A 732 -29.16 28.14 27.28
CA MET A 732 -29.22 27.76 28.67
C MET A 732 -29.44 26.26 28.82
N ASP A 733 -30.35 25.64 28.07
CA ASP A 733 -30.59 24.21 28.07
C ASP A 733 -29.34 23.43 27.61
N ASP A 734 -28.69 23.87 26.51
CA ASP A 734 -27.46 23.27 26.02
C ASP A 734 -26.31 23.41 27.02
N ALA A 735 -26.19 24.56 27.71
CA ALA A 735 -25.20 24.80 28.77
C ALA A 735 -25.43 23.92 29.99
N LEU A 736 -26.67 23.82 30.48
CA LEU A 736 -27.05 22.96 31.61
C LEU A 736 -26.84 21.48 31.30
N LEU A 737 -27.19 21.03 30.09
CA LEU A 737 -26.97 19.68 29.64
C LEU A 737 -25.48 19.34 29.50
N ALA A 738 -24.66 20.34 29.15
CA ALA A 738 -23.20 20.22 29.10
C ALA A 738 -22.51 20.30 30.46
N GLY A 739 -23.25 20.63 31.54
CA GLY A 739 -22.70 20.78 32.88
C GLY A 739 -21.88 22.06 33.07
N LEU A 740 -22.13 23.10 32.29
CA LEU A 740 -21.49 24.40 32.46
C LEU A 740 -22.10 25.09 33.71
N THR A 741 -21.27 25.81 34.44
CA THR A 741 -21.68 26.55 35.66
C THR A 741 -22.09 27.98 35.36
N SER A 742 -21.77 28.48 34.14
CA SER A 742 -22.13 29.82 33.72
C SER A 742 -22.26 29.91 32.17
N LEU A 743 -23.06 30.87 31.71
CA LEU A 743 -23.27 31.22 30.32
C LEU A 743 -23.22 32.74 30.15
N ARG A 744 -22.50 33.23 29.13
CA ARG A 744 -22.41 34.65 28.80
C ARG A 744 -23.39 35.03 27.69
N ILE A 745 -24.21 36.05 27.87
CA ILE A 745 -25.14 36.61 26.89
C ILE A 745 -24.61 37.95 26.41
N ILE A 746 -24.38 38.13 25.12
CA ILE A 746 -23.91 39.38 24.51
C ILE A 746 -25.10 40.09 23.86
N HIS A 747 -25.60 41.17 24.50
CA HIS A 747 -26.75 41.92 24.05
C HIS A 747 -26.39 43.31 23.49
N GLY A 748 -25.10 43.68 23.64
CA GLY A 748 -24.64 45.02 23.14
C GLY A 748 -24.98 46.19 24.11
N LYS A 749 -24.41 47.36 23.80
CA LYS A 749 -24.57 48.59 24.60
C LYS A 749 -25.67 49.51 24.10
N GLY A 750 -26.44 49.18 23.05
CA GLY A 750 -27.43 50.02 22.40
C GLY A 750 -28.36 50.82 23.32
N THR A 751 -29.65 50.92 23.06
CA THR A 751 -30.62 51.59 23.89
C THR A 751 -30.86 51.01 25.27
N GLY A 752 -30.26 49.81 25.55
CA GLY A 752 -30.44 49.06 26.82
C GLY A 752 -31.72 48.25 26.90
N ALA A 753 -32.62 48.32 25.92
CA ALA A 753 -33.89 47.61 25.93
C ALA A 753 -33.73 46.09 26.02
N LEU A 754 -32.84 45.52 25.21
CA LEU A 754 -32.52 44.09 25.25
C LEU A 754 -31.91 43.65 26.64
N LYS A 755 -31.01 44.48 27.20
CA LYS A 755 -30.44 44.21 28.54
C LYS A 755 -31.51 44.19 29.61
N ALA A 756 -32.40 45.25 29.65
CA ALA A 756 -33.45 45.36 30.67
C ALA A 756 -34.47 44.22 30.54
N GLY A 757 -34.91 43.89 29.30
CA GLY A 757 -35.87 42.83 29.08
C GLY A 757 -35.31 41.44 29.38
N LEU A 758 -34.10 41.12 28.93
CA LEU A 758 -33.44 39.82 29.27
C LEU A 758 -33.14 39.67 30.77
N THR A 759 -32.73 40.77 31.44
CA THR A 759 -32.48 40.72 32.90
C THR A 759 -33.78 40.43 33.66
N ALA A 760 -34.91 41.10 33.26
CA ALA A 760 -36.23 40.86 33.86
C ALA A 760 -36.68 39.39 33.63
N TYR A 761 -36.54 38.87 32.44
CA TYR A 761 -36.88 37.48 32.09
C TYR A 761 -36.04 36.47 32.89
N LEU A 762 -34.72 36.61 32.87
CA LEU A 762 -33.78 35.69 33.49
C LEU A 762 -33.83 35.71 35.03
N SER A 763 -34.21 36.84 35.62
CA SER A 763 -34.37 36.92 37.10
C SER A 763 -35.53 36.06 37.62
N THR A 764 -36.48 35.72 36.74
CA THR A 764 -37.66 34.88 37.09
C THR A 764 -37.43 33.40 36.66
N HIS A 765 -36.36 33.12 35.96
CA HIS A 765 -36.10 31.77 35.42
C HIS A 765 -35.58 30.81 36.53
N ALA A 766 -36.21 29.64 36.66
CA ALA A 766 -35.95 28.67 37.77
C ALA A 766 -34.53 28.10 37.80
N SER A 767 -33.81 28.12 36.65
CA SER A 767 -32.45 27.56 36.54
C SER A 767 -31.34 28.58 36.78
N VAL A 768 -31.67 29.87 36.97
CA VAL A 768 -30.71 30.96 37.16
C VAL A 768 -30.51 31.23 38.63
N LYS A 769 -29.28 31.11 39.11
CA LYS A 769 -28.92 31.41 40.52
C LYS A 769 -28.52 32.87 40.71
N SER A 770 -27.80 33.42 39.78
CA SER A 770 -27.40 34.83 39.82
C SER A 770 -27.10 35.40 38.45
N LEU A 771 -27.28 36.73 38.33
CA LEU A 771 -26.95 37.51 37.13
C LEU A 771 -25.84 38.50 37.49
N ALA A 772 -24.83 38.64 36.68
CA ALA A 772 -23.74 39.60 36.86
C ALA A 772 -23.37 40.27 35.52
N GLU A 773 -22.93 41.51 35.57
CA GLU A 773 -22.36 42.17 34.39
C GLU A 773 -21.00 41.54 34.09
N ALA A 774 -20.68 41.36 32.80
CA ALA A 774 -19.40 40.84 32.38
C ALA A 774 -18.25 41.83 32.74
N PRO A 775 -17.03 41.33 33.02
CA PRO A 775 -15.85 42.19 33.19
C PRO A 775 -15.59 43.09 32.00
N LEU A 776 -14.89 44.21 32.18
CA LEU A 776 -14.63 45.20 31.14
C LEU A 776 -13.91 44.59 29.91
N ASN A 777 -13.04 43.64 30.11
CA ASN A 777 -12.34 42.90 29.09
C ASN A 777 -13.19 41.81 28.38
N GLU A 778 -14.38 41.54 28.88
CA GLU A 778 -15.30 40.52 28.36
C GLU A 778 -16.66 41.09 27.88
N GLY A 779 -16.71 42.37 27.56
CA GLY A 779 -17.86 43.05 27.03
C GLY A 779 -18.49 44.08 27.97
N GLY A 780 -18.18 44.12 29.24
CA GLY A 780 -18.66 45.08 30.23
C GLY A 780 -20.18 45.16 30.26
N SER A 781 -20.74 46.36 30.29
CA SER A 781 -22.19 46.63 30.31
C SER A 781 -22.94 46.13 29.06
N GLY A 782 -22.25 45.63 28.03
CA GLY A 782 -22.86 45.05 26.83
C GLY A 782 -23.05 43.55 26.88
N ALA A 783 -22.65 42.88 27.99
CA ALA A 783 -22.82 41.44 28.17
C ALA A 783 -23.22 41.12 29.61
N THR A 784 -24.06 40.09 29.80
CA THR A 784 -24.51 39.57 31.09
C THR A 784 -24.08 38.11 31.26
N ILE A 785 -23.54 37.79 32.41
CA ILE A 785 -23.18 36.42 32.78
C ILE A 785 -24.30 35.84 33.66
N ILE A 786 -24.78 34.68 33.24
CA ILE A 786 -25.73 33.86 33.99
C ILE A 786 -24.95 32.79 34.76
N ASN A 787 -25.19 32.58 36.03
CA ASN A 787 -24.71 31.45 36.79
C ASN A 787 -25.88 30.51 37.11
N PHE A 788 -25.64 29.19 36.86
CA PHE A 788 -26.63 28.12 37.05
C PHE A 788 -26.53 27.44 38.44
#